data_3173616f0c0b042fc4de0bf4eeae700b
#
_entry.id   3173616f0c0b042fc4de0bf4eeae700b
#
_cell.length_a   1.000
_cell.length_b   1.000
_cell.length_c   1.000
_cell.angle_alpha   90.00
_cell.angle_beta   90.00
_cell.angle_gamma   90.00
#
_symmetry.space_group_name_H-M   'P 1'
#
loop_
_entity.id
_entity.type
_entity.pdbx_description
1 polymer ?
#
loop_
_entity_poly.entity_id
_entity_poly.type
_entity_poly.pdbx_seq_one_letter_code
_entity_poly.pdbx_strand_id
1 'polypeptide(L)'
;MSAGTKGMYRKYHEVWARHSAKYGARTALLYQVGKFFEIYDTENLTTGTTNCNIREIAEICQLSLTQHLTDDGKSQTLFGGVPESALAKYEKILVQAGWTVVVVIQKKDNTGAVEERVVEHISSPGCYTDGPKERRLVGCVLESLSDGPAALRKLYWAAAALDVATGRIWFVEDAGNGNPDRLHQFLCMHPPSELVIWSDGLPAAAALTESLKAASDSVHVKCLGPASVAVDEAMLGKFWTVKLLTWTAKAPQARRCLAALMEFASDHVPSALKSLDEPEAWVPDDEVRLGNAALEQLGLLSIQKEKEGLLGLMDKCRSAAGRRLLRSRLLRPLSCIATLEARLNRIDEVRAMDPATVERGLRSMYDVSRMWRQVELGSASFKDMSCLLRSYEAAQLLGFSDAPFFAAVFGCWNTAATVELAREGTGVPTQVLPFVAGHPLFSAGLAILKEAEALVKSWSSDLNLEDAEGGGFRVTGTKKRINAAWTQLRDGGDQTANIVAFKTMAALETAGLEAISKRHRDWLQIWTPVWSALWSTALKELLVWRASSIALENWCAELDVSWTVGGIATEWSWNRPVFVPGAVSSIDVTGLRHPILERLTKVPYVSHSLVLEPESNVGVLLYGMNASGKSSLMKALGLCVLLAQAGFPVPATSLRLAPFTAIFTRILSNDNLWAGLSSFAVEMTEFREILQLADERSLVLGDELCSGTESLSATALVAAGVETLAVRGTKFVFATHLHELAALIPASVKTFHLRVHYDAATDKLIYDRRLEEGSGSALYGLEVCRALDLPAGYLDRATSIRKQLAGVVTPHRSVYSADAVVDRCGVCGSECKSNGLEVHHIQHQVDGGDNKASNLVCLCTKCHDDHHGGRLIIEGWKETATGRILAWNRPSVVSSEGEADNVKAWVVEQKSRKIRVPTIQRLAKQQFGVDLTVQFIKSV
;
A
#
# COMPACT_ATOMS: atom_id res chain seq x y z
N MET A 1 -9.11 49.64 16.77
CA MET A 1 -9.04 48.61 17.88
C MET A 1 -8.70 49.30 19.21
N SER A 2 -9.37 48.90 20.31
CA SER A 2 -9.02 49.42 21.65
C SER A 2 -7.61 48.95 22.06
N ALA A 3 -6.92 49.68 22.93
CA ALA A 3 -5.58 49.28 23.41
C ALA A 3 -5.55 47.88 24.05
N GLY A 4 -6.66 47.46 24.69
CA GLY A 4 -6.81 46.13 25.26
C GLY A 4 -6.87 45.01 24.19
N THR A 5 -7.52 45.28 23.07
CA THR A 5 -7.64 44.32 21.95
C THR A 5 -6.28 44.09 21.25
N LYS A 6 -5.44 45.18 21.11
CA LYS A 6 -4.09 45.08 20.57
C LYS A 6 -3.17 44.23 21.46
N GLY A 7 -3.30 44.35 22.77
CA GLY A 7 -2.50 43.57 23.74
C GLY A 7 -2.87 42.06 23.72
N MET A 8 -4.15 41.75 23.59
CA MET A 8 -4.63 40.35 23.51
C MET A 8 -4.18 39.69 22.22
N TYR A 9 -4.26 40.39 21.09
CA TYR A 9 -3.85 39.95 19.77
C TYR A 9 -2.36 39.56 19.72
N ARG A 10 -1.49 40.41 20.34
CA ARG A 10 -0.06 40.13 20.45
C ARG A 10 0.18 38.83 21.25
N LYS A 11 -0.48 38.68 22.41
CA LYS A 11 -0.38 37.45 23.22
C LYS A 11 -0.85 36.19 22.46
N TYR A 12 -1.91 36.28 21.68
CA TYR A 12 -2.38 35.20 20.83
C TYR A 12 -1.27 34.73 19.87
N HIS A 13 -0.67 35.69 19.15
CA HIS A 13 0.40 35.37 18.19
C HIS A 13 1.66 34.84 18.85
N GLU A 14 2.02 35.31 20.03
CA GLU A 14 3.16 34.78 20.80
C GLU A 14 2.94 33.31 21.19
N VAL A 15 1.73 32.97 21.63
CA VAL A 15 1.34 31.59 21.96
C VAL A 15 1.29 30.75 20.71
N TRP A 16 0.63 31.25 19.66
CA TRP A 16 0.55 30.52 18.39
C TRP A 16 1.94 30.23 17.79
N ALA A 17 2.82 31.22 17.71
CA ALA A 17 4.18 31.08 17.17
C ALA A 17 5.00 30.03 17.93
N ARG A 18 4.86 29.96 19.24
CA ARG A 18 5.53 28.96 20.08
C ARG A 18 5.06 27.55 19.73
N HIS A 19 3.76 27.33 19.58
CA HIS A 19 3.19 26.02 19.28
C HIS A 19 3.36 25.65 17.81
N SER A 20 3.23 26.60 16.89
CA SER A 20 3.46 26.39 15.46
C SER A 20 4.93 26.03 15.17
N ALA A 21 5.89 26.60 15.87
CA ALA A 21 7.30 26.20 15.79
C ALA A 21 7.53 24.74 16.26
N LYS A 22 6.69 24.24 17.17
CA LYS A 22 6.79 22.88 17.73
C LYS A 22 6.02 21.83 16.90
N TYR A 23 4.83 22.19 16.39
CA TYR A 23 3.88 21.26 15.74
C TYR A 23 3.68 21.54 14.25
N GLY A 24 4.35 22.53 13.69
CA GLY A 24 4.28 22.87 12.26
C GLY A 24 3.18 23.85 11.87
N ALA A 25 3.11 24.17 10.60
CA ALA A 25 2.22 25.20 10.05
C ALA A 25 0.71 24.90 10.21
N ARG A 26 0.32 23.61 10.32
CA ARG A 26 -1.07 23.20 10.59
C ARG A 26 -1.40 23.19 12.07
N THR A 27 -1.09 24.29 12.76
CA THR A 27 -1.41 24.50 14.18
C THR A 27 -2.51 25.54 14.29
N ALA A 28 -3.67 25.14 14.81
CA ALA A 28 -4.81 26.01 15.12
C ALA A 28 -4.83 26.33 16.62
N LEU A 29 -4.92 27.60 16.97
CA LEU A 29 -5.03 28.04 18.36
C LEU A 29 -6.46 28.53 18.63
N LEU A 30 -7.19 27.81 19.49
CA LEU A 30 -8.49 28.20 19.99
C LEU A 30 -8.33 28.89 21.33
N TYR A 31 -8.53 30.21 21.36
CA TYR A 31 -8.18 31.07 22.46
C TYR A 31 -9.43 31.62 23.15
N GLN A 32 -9.66 31.28 24.40
CA GLN A 32 -10.89 31.66 25.11
C GLN A 32 -10.97 33.16 25.38
N VAL A 33 -12.08 33.77 24.95
CA VAL A 33 -12.44 35.16 25.20
C VAL A 33 -13.92 35.18 25.64
N GLY A 34 -14.15 35.30 26.94
CA GLY A 34 -15.50 35.23 27.51
C GLY A 34 -16.12 33.85 27.34
N LYS A 35 -17.24 33.78 26.60
CA LYS A 35 -17.95 32.54 26.28
C LYS A 35 -17.63 32.00 24.86
N PHE A 36 -16.60 32.53 24.22
CA PHE A 36 -16.18 32.11 22.87
C PHE A 36 -14.73 31.65 22.87
N PHE A 37 -14.41 30.74 21.96
CA PHE A 37 -13.04 30.42 21.55
C PHE A 37 -12.79 31.12 20.23
N GLU A 38 -11.82 32.02 20.21
CA GLU A 38 -11.56 32.89 19.06
C GLU A 38 -10.23 32.52 18.42
N ILE A 39 -10.17 32.73 17.10
CA ILE A 39 -8.97 32.60 16.26
C ILE A 39 -8.68 33.94 15.62
N TYR A 40 -7.41 34.30 15.52
CA TYR A 40 -6.97 35.61 15.00
C TYR A 40 -5.85 35.42 13.98
N ASP A 41 -5.80 36.33 13.00
CA ASP A 41 -4.69 36.41 12.06
C ASP A 41 -4.51 37.84 11.52
N THR A 42 -3.35 38.08 10.89
CA THR A 42 -3.09 39.29 10.11
C THR A 42 -2.86 38.92 8.66
N GLU A 43 -3.68 39.47 7.77
CA GLU A 43 -3.53 39.31 6.32
C GLU A 43 -2.88 40.56 5.73
N ASN A 44 -1.82 40.34 4.96
CA ASN A 44 -1.22 41.38 4.13
C ASN A 44 -2.07 41.61 2.88
N LEU A 45 -2.62 42.83 2.73
CA LEU A 45 -3.53 43.16 1.63
C LEU A 45 -2.84 43.18 0.24
N THR A 46 -1.51 43.31 0.20
CA THR A 46 -0.77 43.32 -1.06
C THR A 46 -0.46 41.90 -1.56
N THR A 47 -0.16 40.98 -0.65
CA THR A 47 0.25 39.60 -0.99
C THR A 47 -0.84 38.55 -0.73
N GLY A 48 -1.88 38.90 0.02
CA GLY A 48 -2.94 37.96 0.45
C GLY A 48 -2.45 36.90 1.45
N THR A 49 -1.22 37.05 1.98
CA THR A 49 -0.64 36.06 2.90
C THR A 49 -1.12 36.29 4.32
N THR A 50 -1.37 35.19 5.04
CA THR A 50 -1.72 35.13 6.47
C THR A 50 -0.63 34.41 7.25
N ASN A 51 -0.55 34.63 8.56
CA ASN A 51 0.44 33.97 9.42
C ASN A 51 -0.04 32.60 9.94
N CYS A 52 -1.34 32.52 10.29
CA CYS A 52 -1.92 31.36 11.00
C CYS A 52 -2.90 30.54 10.12
N ASN A 53 -2.94 30.76 8.81
CA ASN A 53 -3.84 30.08 7.87
C ASN A 53 -5.33 30.16 8.27
N ILE A 54 -5.77 31.26 8.86
CA ILE A 54 -7.14 31.43 9.40
C ILE A 54 -8.23 31.22 8.33
N ARG A 55 -7.95 31.52 7.06
CA ARG A 55 -8.91 31.32 5.97
C ARG A 55 -9.18 29.84 5.73
N GLU A 56 -8.14 28.98 5.73
CA GLU A 56 -8.28 27.53 5.63
C GLU A 56 -9.04 26.96 6.84
N ILE A 57 -8.72 27.44 8.05
CA ILE A 57 -9.45 27.04 9.27
C ILE A 57 -10.93 27.44 9.19
N ALA A 58 -11.21 28.66 8.71
CA ALA A 58 -12.59 29.16 8.60
C ALA A 58 -13.40 28.38 7.54
N GLU A 59 -12.78 28.02 6.41
CA GLU A 59 -13.39 27.20 5.37
C GLU A 59 -13.74 25.80 5.90
N ILE A 60 -12.77 25.12 6.54
CA ILE A 60 -12.95 23.77 7.12
C ILE A 60 -14.08 23.79 8.17
N CYS A 61 -14.10 24.81 9.02
CA CYS A 61 -15.08 24.97 10.09
C CYS A 61 -16.38 25.66 9.67
N GLN A 62 -16.47 26.15 8.45
CA GLN A 62 -17.60 26.95 7.93
C GLN A 62 -17.91 28.16 8.81
N LEU A 63 -16.84 28.88 9.23
CA LEU A 63 -16.94 30.06 10.07
C LEU A 63 -16.97 31.36 9.23
N SER A 64 -17.75 32.33 9.67
CA SER A 64 -17.70 33.69 9.14
C SER A 64 -16.56 34.45 9.80
N LEU A 65 -15.68 35.08 8.98
CA LEU A 65 -14.59 35.90 9.45
C LEU A 65 -14.99 37.37 9.47
N THR A 66 -14.72 38.04 10.57
CA THR A 66 -14.79 39.49 10.69
C THR A 66 -13.45 40.10 10.34
N GLN A 67 -13.46 41.26 9.66
CA GLN A 67 -12.29 41.94 9.13
C GLN A 67 -12.19 43.38 9.70
N HIS A 68 -10.98 43.76 10.12
CA HIS A 68 -10.68 45.13 10.54
C HIS A 68 -9.37 45.56 9.91
N LEU A 69 -9.38 46.72 9.21
CA LEU A 69 -8.14 47.33 8.68
C LEU A 69 -7.23 47.73 9.86
N THR A 70 -5.93 47.51 9.69
CA THR A 70 -4.89 48.00 10.59
C THR A 70 -4.63 49.47 10.36
N ASP A 71 -4.05 50.16 11.34
CA ASP A 71 -3.82 51.63 11.30
C ASP A 71 -2.87 52.04 10.15
N ASP A 72 -2.06 51.12 9.62
CA ASP A 72 -1.14 51.34 8.49
C ASP A 72 -1.82 51.22 7.10
N GLY A 73 -3.06 50.75 7.05
CA GLY A 73 -3.83 50.51 5.82
C GLY A 73 -3.27 49.46 4.85
N LYS A 74 -2.16 48.77 5.25
CA LYS A 74 -1.50 47.74 4.41
C LYS A 74 -1.89 46.31 4.76
N SER A 75 -2.45 46.15 5.95
CA SER A 75 -2.86 44.84 6.47
C SER A 75 -4.27 44.93 7.05
N GLN A 76 -4.92 43.74 7.20
CA GLN A 76 -6.19 43.66 7.92
C GLN A 76 -6.10 42.53 8.95
N THR A 77 -6.74 42.74 10.09
CA THR A 77 -6.92 41.69 11.09
C THR A 77 -8.17 40.89 10.76
N LEU A 78 -8.01 39.60 10.71
CA LEU A 78 -9.09 38.62 10.56
C LEU A 78 -9.34 37.98 11.92
N PHE A 79 -10.58 37.78 12.28
CA PHE A 79 -10.94 36.96 13.43
C PHE A 79 -12.28 36.27 13.24
N GLY A 80 -12.40 35.09 13.86
CA GLY A 80 -13.62 34.31 13.93
C GLY A 80 -13.68 33.62 15.29
N GLY A 81 -14.81 33.09 15.66
CA GLY A 81 -14.95 32.41 16.94
C GLY A 81 -16.07 31.39 16.98
N VAL A 82 -15.96 30.47 17.91
CA VAL A 82 -16.94 29.42 18.17
C VAL A 82 -17.40 29.51 19.63
N PRO A 83 -18.69 29.29 19.92
CA PRO A 83 -19.17 29.30 21.30
C PRO A 83 -18.58 28.13 22.10
N GLU A 84 -18.37 28.35 23.38
CA GLU A 84 -17.80 27.36 24.32
C GLU A 84 -18.54 26.02 24.27
N SER A 85 -19.87 26.03 24.16
CA SER A 85 -20.69 24.83 24.04
C SER A 85 -20.45 24.01 22.76
N ALA A 86 -19.82 24.61 21.73
CA ALA A 86 -19.53 23.96 20.46
C ALA A 86 -18.04 23.63 20.27
N LEU A 87 -17.18 23.90 21.27
CA LEU A 87 -15.74 23.67 21.21
C LEU A 87 -15.39 22.26 20.71
N ALA A 88 -15.90 21.22 21.35
CA ALA A 88 -15.60 19.83 21.03
C ALA A 88 -15.97 19.45 19.58
N LYS A 89 -17.02 20.06 19.02
CA LYS A 89 -17.40 19.85 17.60
C LYS A 89 -16.34 20.42 16.65
N TYR A 90 -15.88 21.63 16.87
CA TYR A 90 -14.94 22.29 15.98
C TYR A 90 -13.52 21.77 16.14
N GLU A 91 -13.11 21.43 17.35
CA GLU A 91 -11.88 20.70 17.63
C GLU A 91 -11.81 19.39 16.84
N LYS A 92 -12.87 18.59 16.90
CA LYS A 92 -13.01 17.35 16.14
C LYS A 92 -12.88 17.58 14.64
N ILE A 93 -13.52 18.60 14.07
CA ILE A 93 -13.48 18.92 12.64
C ILE A 93 -12.04 19.25 12.23
N LEU A 94 -11.34 20.10 12.97
CA LEU A 94 -9.96 20.51 12.69
C LEU A 94 -8.98 19.33 12.79
N VAL A 95 -9.07 18.54 13.86
CA VAL A 95 -8.23 17.36 14.03
C VAL A 95 -8.48 16.31 12.92
N GLN A 96 -9.74 16.16 12.46
CA GLN A 96 -10.06 15.29 11.33
C GLN A 96 -9.50 15.78 10.00
N ALA A 97 -9.29 17.09 9.87
CA ALA A 97 -8.65 17.71 8.71
C ALA A 97 -7.11 17.75 8.81
N GLY A 98 -6.52 17.08 9.79
CA GLY A 98 -5.05 16.98 9.95
C GLY A 98 -4.41 18.17 10.71
N TRP A 99 -5.20 18.94 11.48
CA TRP A 99 -4.70 20.07 12.27
C TRP A 99 -4.39 19.67 13.70
N THR A 100 -3.29 20.22 14.26
CA THR A 100 -3.04 20.20 15.70
C THR A 100 -3.76 21.39 16.32
N VAL A 101 -4.65 21.14 17.28
CA VAL A 101 -5.49 22.15 17.94
C VAL A 101 -4.98 22.39 19.34
N VAL A 102 -4.59 23.62 19.64
CA VAL A 102 -4.16 24.08 20.97
C VAL A 102 -5.31 24.86 21.60
N VAL A 103 -5.84 24.37 22.70
CA VAL A 103 -6.96 24.99 23.43
C VAL A 103 -6.41 25.78 24.62
N VAL A 104 -6.69 27.07 24.65
CA VAL A 104 -6.27 28.00 25.75
C VAL A 104 -7.50 28.53 26.46
N ILE A 105 -7.57 28.27 27.76
CA ILE A 105 -8.68 28.70 28.62
C ILE A 105 -8.30 29.84 29.53
N GLN A 106 -9.34 30.55 30.00
CA GLN A 106 -9.23 31.62 31.01
C GLN A 106 -9.32 31.03 32.41
N LYS A 107 -8.27 31.17 33.20
CA LYS A 107 -8.39 30.99 34.64
C LYS A 107 -8.86 32.31 35.29
N LYS A 108 -9.90 32.21 36.11
CA LYS A 108 -10.48 33.33 36.82
C LYS A 108 -10.07 33.27 38.29
N ASP A 109 -9.85 34.47 38.89
CA ASP A 109 -9.65 34.63 40.32
C ASP A 109 -10.97 34.44 41.11
N ASN A 110 -10.87 34.54 42.42
CA ASN A 110 -12.05 34.44 43.31
C ASN A 110 -13.08 35.59 43.13
N THR A 111 -12.72 36.62 42.35
CA THR A 111 -13.61 37.78 42.03
C THR A 111 -14.29 37.57 40.65
N GLY A 112 -13.90 36.53 39.90
CA GLY A 112 -14.40 36.28 38.53
C GLY A 112 -13.63 37.04 37.45
N ALA A 113 -12.56 37.78 37.80
CA ALA A 113 -11.66 38.43 36.85
C ALA A 113 -10.67 37.40 36.24
N VAL A 114 -10.27 37.61 34.98
CA VAL A 114 -9.30 36.75 34.31
C VAL A 114 -7.91 37.00 34.88
N GLU A 115 -7.38 36.04 35.65
CA GLU A 115 -6.04 36.06 36.21
C GLU A 115 -5.00 35.76 35.17
N GLU A 116 -5.14 34.60 34.48
CA GLU A 116 -4.23 34.14 33.45
C GLU A 116 -4.95 33.34 32.36
N ARG A 117 -4.26 33.08 31.23
CA ARG A 117 -4.68 32.15 30.19
C ARG A 117 -3.65 31.05 30.08
N VAL A 118 -4.12 29.80 30.18
CA VAL A 118 -3.26 28.60 30.17
C VAL A 118 -3.69 27.65 29.06
N VAL A 119 -2.73 26.91 28.55
CA VAL A 119 -3.06 25.79 27.66
C VAL A 119 -3.75 24.73 28.50
N GLU A 120 -5.00 24.39 28.13
CA GLU A 120 -5.76 23.37 28.80
C GLU A 120 -5.35 21.99 28.29
N HIS A 121 -5.36 21.83 26.96
CA HIS A 121 -4.94 20.60 26.28
C HIS A 121 -4.54 20.91 24.83
N ILE A 122 -3.90 19.91 24.20
CA ILE A 122 -3.49 19.93 22.81
C ILE A 122 -4.01 18.66 22.15
N SER A 123 -4.79 18.80 21.09
CA SER A 123 -5.32 17.70 20.31
C SER A 123 -4.64 17.63 18.96
N SER A 124 -4.07 16.49 18.64
CA SER A 124 -3.45 16.24 17.34
C SER A 124 -4.05 14.98 16.66
N PRO A 125 -3.85 14.80 15.35
CA PRO A 125 -4.44 13.68 14.61
C PRO A 125 -4.14 12.30 15.21
N GLY A 126 -2.95 12.09 15.75
CA GLY A 126 -2.52 10.83 16.36
C GLY A 126 -2.88 10.68 17.85
N CYS A 127 -3.14 11.79 18.54
CA CYS A 127 -3.39 11.83 20.00
C CYS A 127 -4.87 12.07 20.36
N TYR A 128 -5.77 12.19 19.39
CA TYR A 128 -7.17 12.46 19.65
C TYR A 128 -7.95 11.17 19.94
N THR A 129 -8.64 11.12 21.09
CA THR A 129 -9.32 9.92 21.58
C THR A 129 -10.76 9.76 21.09
N ASP A 130 -11.43 10.86 20.69
CA ASP A 130 -12.84 10.83 20.27
C ASP A 130 -13.01 10.65 18.76
N GLY A 131 -13.84 9.69 18.36
CA GLY A 131 -14.17 9.46 16.96
C GLY A 131 -14.21 7.98 16.57
N PRO A 132 -14.85 7.62 15.46
CA PRO A 132 -15.06 6.21 15.08
C PRO A 132 -13.83 5.58 14.40
N LYS A 133 -12.87 6.37 13.90
CA LYS A 133 -11.69 5.87 13.20
C LYS A 133 -10.56 5.52 14.16
N GLU A 134 -9.82 4.46 13.86
CA GLU A 134 -8.54 4.19 14.51
C GLU A 134 -7.56 5.32 14.25
N ARG A 135 -6.85 5.76 15.27
CA ARG A 135 -5.87 6.81 15.19
C ARG A 135 -4.61 6.38 15.91
N ARG A 136 -3.52 6.41 15.19
CA ARG A 136 -2.23 5.99 15.73
C ARG A 136 -1.23 7.11 15.61
N LEU A 137 -0.54 7.37 16.72
CA LEU A 137 0.67 8.16 16.73
C LEU A 137 1.84 7.20 16.48
N VAL A 138 2.59 7.43 15.40
CA VAL A 138 3.74 6.60 15.07
C VAL A 138 5.01 7.43 15.14
N GLY A 139 6.03 6.89 15.81
CA GLY A 139 7.37 7.44 15.88
C GLY A 139 8.35 6.61 15.09
N CYS A 140 9.29 7.27 14.39
CA CYS A 140 10.42 6.63 13.75
C CYS A 140 11.72 7.31 14.16
N VAL A 141 12.74 6.55 14.54
CA VAL A 141 14.11 7.00 14.74
C VAL A 141 14.97 6.50 13.60
N LEU A 142 15.69 7.41 12.93
CA LEU A 142 16.55 7.12 11.78
C LEU A 142 17.96 7.63 12.09
N GLU A 143 18.96 6.74 12.12
CA GLU A 143 20.35 7.05 12.47
C GLU A 143 21.31 6.43 11.45
N SER A 144 22.20 7.23 10.88
CA SER A 144 23.23 6.79 9.95
C SER A 144 24.52 6.45 10.70
N LEU A 145 25.08 5.26 10.46
CA LEU A 145 26.19 4.74 11.28
C LEU A 145 27.60 5.09 10.78
N SER A 146 27.79 5.77 9.66
CA SER A 146 29.14 6.13 9.20
C SER A 146 29.15 7.33 8.26
N ASP A 147 30.23 8.11 8.35
CA ASP A 147 30.58 9.18 7.42
C ASP A 147 31.21 8.68 6.10
N GLY A 148 31.22 7.38 5.86
CA GLY A 148 31.80 6.73 4.66
C GLY A 148 31.04 7.03 3.35
N PRO A 149 31.54 6.54 2.20
CA PRO A 149 30.88 6.71 0.90
C PRO A 149 29.41 6.26 0.95
N ALA A 150 28.51 6.98 0.26
CA ALA A 150 27.06 6.76 0.31
C ALA A 150 26.61 5.30 0.07
N ALA A 151 27.39 4.52 -0.71
CA ALA A 151 27.12 3.11 -1.01
C ALA A 151 27.40 2.13 0.16
N LEU A 152 28.08 2.58 1.22
CA LEU A 152 28.50 1.75 2.37
C LEU A 152 27.86 2.20 3.70
N ARG A 153 26.99 3.21 3.67
CA ARG A 153 26.34 3.75 4.87
C ARG A 153 25.28 2.78 5.35
N LYS A 154 25.46 2.25 6.55
CA LYS A 154 24.41 1.49 7.22
C LYS A 154 23.44 2.46 7.89
N LEU A 155 22.16 2.27 7.65
CA LEU A 155 21.07 2.97 8.30
C LEU A 155 20.53 2.07 9.41
N TYR A 156 20.47 2.59 10.64
CA TYR A 156 19.70 1.98 11.73
C TYR A 156 18.36 2.71 11.85
N TRP A 157 17.31 1.94 12.04
CA TRP A 157 16.00 2.50 12.26
C TRP A 157 15.24 1.71 13.33
N ALA A 158 14.34 2.41 14.02
CA ALA A 158 13.33 1.81 14.88
C ALA A 158 12.02 2.56 14.69
N ALA A 159 10.91 1.87 14.88
CA ALA A 159 9.58 2.47 14.87
C ALA A 159 8.77 1.99 16.07
N ALA A 160 7.90 2.88 16.55
CA ALA A 160 6.93 2.57 17.59
C ALA A 160 5.58 3.18 17.23
N ALA A 161 4.49 2.46 17.51
CA ALA A 161 3.12 2.89 17.26
C ALA A 161 2.33 2.87 18.56
N LEU A 162 1.70 3.99 18.90
CA LEU A 162 0.81 4.16 20.05
C LEU A 162 -0.63 4.36 19.56
N ASP A 163 -1.53 3.51 19.98
CA ASP A 163 -2.97 3.73 19.89
C ASP A 163 -3.48 4.26 21.24
N VAL A 164 -3.63 5.58 21.33
CA VAL A 164 -4.08 6.25 22.57
C VAL A 164 -5.48 5.80 22.98
N ALA A 165 -6.34 5.47 22.00
CA ALA A 165 -7.73 5.09 22.25
C ALA A 165 -7.89 3.67 22.85
N THR A 166 -6.89 2.80 22.67
CA THR A 166 -6.87 1.44 23.23
C THR A 166 -5.79 1.26 24.30
N GLY A 167 -4.81 2.16 24.37
CA GLY A 167 -3.65 2.07 25.25
C GLY A 167 -2.58 1.08 24.81
N ARG A 168 -2.69 0.52 23.59
CA ARG A 168 -1.76 -0.48 23.05
C ARG A 168 -0.57 0.19 22.38
N ILE A 169 0.60 -0.43 22.54
CA ILE A 169 1.86 0.05 21.98
C ILE A 169 2.60 -1.11 21.32
N TRP A 170 3.10 -0.86 20.12
CA TRP A 170 3.93 -1.80 19.38
C TRP A 170 5.24 -1.13 19.00
N PHE A 171 6.29 -1.93 18.87
CA PHE A 171 7.58 -1.42 18.41
C PHE A 171 8.31 -2.46 17.57
N VAL A 172 9.20 -1.97 16.71
CA VAL A 172 10.10 -2.75 15.88
C VAL A 172 11.45 -2.06 15.78
N GLU A 173 12.51 -2.84 15.68
CA GLU A 173 13.87 -2.35 15.45
C GLU A 173 14.53 -3.13 14.33
N ASP A 174 15.33 -2.45 13.50
CA ASP A 174 16.17 -3.11 12.52
C ASP A 174 17.37 -3.78 13.18
N ALA A 175 17.59 -5.05 12.88
CA ALA A 175 18.71 -5.82 13.40
C ALA A 175 20.07 -5.50 12.72
N GLY A 176 20.19 -4.35 12.05
CA GLY A 176 21.43 -3.85 11.46
C GLY A 176 21.63 -4.15 9.97
N ASN A 177 20.59 -4.56 9.27
CA ASN A 177 20.60 -4.80 7.82
C ASN A 177 20.31 -3.53 6.98
N GLY A 178 19.78 -2.47 7.62
CA GLY A 178 19.47 -1.18 6.98
C GLY A 178 18.32 -1.22 5.97
N ASN A 179 17.62 -2.36 5.83
CA ASN A 179 16.54 -2.53 4.87
C ASN A 179 15.22 -1.96 5.43
N PRO A 180 14.55 -1.01 4.73
CA PRO A 180 13.32 -0.39 5.20
C PRO A 180 12.05 -1.22 5.01
N ASP A 181 12.10 -2.41 4.38
CA ASP A 181 10.91 -3.24 4.09
C ASP A 181 10.07 -3.53 5.33
N ARG A 182 10.72 -3.89 6.45
CA ARG A 182 10.04 -4.13 7.72
C ARG A 182 9.43 -2.86 8.30
N LEU A 183 10.10 -1.72 8.15
CA LEU A 183 9.53 -0.43 8.55
C LEU A 183 8.28 -0.13 7.72
N HIS A 184 8.35 -0.32 6.41
CA HIS A 184 7.20 -0.14 5.53
C HIS A 184 6.04 -1.08 5.90
N GLN A 185 6.31 -2.36 6.14
CA GLN A 185 5.32 -3.34 6.59
C GLN A 185 4.71 -2.95 7.95
N PHE A 186 5.53 -2.45 8.90
CA PHE A 186 5.08 -1.94 10.18
C PHE A 186 4.13 -0.73 10.03
N LEU A 187 4.47 0.23 9.16
CA LEU A 187 3.62 1.39 8.88
C LEU A 187 2.30 0.98 8.17
N CYS A 188 2.35 0.01 7.27
CA CYS A 188 1.14 -0.55 6.67
C CYS A 188 0.25 -1.24 7.72
N MET A 189 0.85 -1.90 8.71
CA MET A 189 0.14 -2.54 9.82
C MET A 189 -0.44 -1.53 10.80
N HIS A 190 0.31 -0.48 11.08
CA HIS A 190 -0.03 0.60 11.99
C HIS A 190 -0.08 1.94 11.24
N PRO A 191 -1.06 2.15 10.33
CA PRO A 191 -1.11 3.36 9.52
C PRO A 191 -1.15 4.60 10.40
N PRO A 192 -0.18 5.51 10.27
CA PRO A 192 -0.08 6.68 11.12
C PRO A 192 -1.18 7.69 10.77
N SER A 193 -1.94 8.13 11.77
CA SER A 193 -2.72 9.37 11.68
C SER A 193 -1.81 10.58 11.89
N GLU A 194 -0.69 10.38 12.59
CA GLU A 194 0.35 11.35 12.82
C GLU A 194 1.70 10.62 12.91
N LEU A 195 2.69 11.08 12.13
CA LEU A 195 4.02 10.49 12.06
C LEU A 195 5.06 11.47 12.58
N VAL A 196 5.88 11.04 13.55
CA VAL A 196 6.99 11.82 14.07
C VAL A 196 8.30 11.13 13.72
N ILE A 197 9.16 11.78 12.96
CA ILE A 197 10.45 11.24 12.49
C ILE A 197 11.57 11.99 13.20
N TRP A 198 12.39 11.30 13.98
CA TRP A 198 13.64 11.79 14.52
C TRP A 198 14.78 11.30 13.64
N SER A 199 15.45 12.24 12.96
CA SER A 199 16.52 11.94 12.00
C SER A 199 17.80 12.69 12.36
N ASP A 200 18.95 12.04 12.14
CA ASP A 200 20.25 12.71 12.23
C ASP A 200 20.53 13.68 11.06
N GLY A 201 19.67 13.66 10.02
CA GLY A 201 19.79 14.53 8.86
C GLY A 201 20.88 14.13 7.86
N LEU A 202 21.59 13.02 8.10
CA LEU A 202 22.60 12.52 7.17
C LEU A 202 21.93 11.92 5.90
N PRO A 203 22.61 11.84 4.75
CA PRO A 203 21.97 11.54 3.47
C PRO A 203 21.13 10.27 3.43
N ALA A 204 21.53 9.18 4.11
CA ALA A 204 20.77 7.93 4.12
C ALA A 204 19.45 8.09 4.92
N ALA A 205 19.51 8.69 6.10
CA ALA A 205 18.34 8.97 6.94
C ALA A 205 17.44 10.04 6.29
N ALA A 206 18.01 11.04 5.62
CA ALA A 206 17.26 12.08 4.91
C ALA A 206 16.47 11.49 3.73
N ALA A 207 17.05 10.59 2.95
CA ALA A 207 16.37 9.94 1.83
C ALA A 207 15.16 9.11 2.29
N LEU A 208 15.33 8.33 3.39
CA LEU A 208 14.21 7.57 3.97
C LEU A 208 13.17 8.51 4.58
N THR A 209 13.58 9.61 5.24
CA THR A 209 12.67 10.62 5.77
C THR A 209 11.74 11.17 4.68
N GLU A 210 12.28 11.50 3.50
CA GLU A 210 11.45 12.00 2.38
C GLU A 210 10.44 10.95 1.90
N SER A 211 10.83 9.67 1.81
CA SER A 211 9.89 8.60 1.40
C SER A 211 8.78 8.39 2.43
N LEU A 212 9.08 8.51 3.72
CA LEU A 212 8.12 8.33 4.80
C LEU A 212 7.10 9.47 4.91
N LYS A 213 7.38 10.65 4.37
CA LYS A 213 6.41 11.78 4.38
C LYS A 213 5.10 11.45 3.67
N ALA A 214 5.11 10.51 2.74
CA ALA A 214 3.90 10.06 2.05
C ALA A 214 2.99 9.15 2.91
N ALA A 215 3.49 8.65 4.04
CA ALA A 215 2.75 7.70 4.88
C ALA A 215 1.63 8.35 5.73
N SER A 216 1.63 9.67 5.90
CA SER A 216 0.61 10.41 6.67
C SER A 216 0.47 11.84 6.18
N ASP A 217 -0.74 12.41 6.28
CA ASP A 217 -0.99 13.84 6.03
C ASP A 217 -0.42 14.74 7.15
N SER A 218 -0.14 14.19 8.33
CA SER A 218 0.46 14.90 9.49
C SER A 218 1.82 14.30 9.81
N VAL A 219 2.88 14.96 9.35
CA VAL A 219 4.27 14.49 9.55
C VAL A 219 5.11 15.58 10.23
N HIS A 220 5.78 15.19 11.30
CA HIS A 220 6.73 16.05 12.02
C HIS A 220 8.14 15.48 11.88
N VAL A 221 9.06 16.26 11.31
CA VAL A 221 10.48 15.89 11.24
C VAL A 221 11.25 16.66 12.29
N LYS A 222 11.94 15.94 13.18
CA LYS A 222 12.72 16.50 14.29
C LYS A 222 14.18 16.03 14.20
N CYS A 223 15.08 16.87 14.71
CA CYS A 223 16.46 16.47 14.83
C CYS A 223 16.61 15.40 15.92
N LEU A 224 17.38 14.34 15.62
CA LEU A 224 17.69 13.29 16.57
C LEU A 224 18.72 13.83 17.58
N GLY A 225 18.32 13.95 18.85
CA GLY A 225 19.21 14.38 19.96
C GLY A 225 20.28 13.33 20.28
N PRO A 226 21.25 13.64 21.14
CA PRO A 226 22.26 12.67 21.59
C PRO A 226 21.61 11.49 22.32
N ALA A 227 22.12 10.29 22.08
CA ALA A 227 21.64 9.09 22.76
C ALA A 227 22.03 9.12 24.26
N SER A 228 21.06 8.91 25.15
CA SER A 228 21.28 8.80 26.60
C SER A 228 20.38 7.72 27.17
N VAL A 229 20.97 6.59 27.54
CA VAL A 229 20.25 5.46 28.15
C VAL A 229 19.50 5.89 29.41
N ALA A 230 20.15 6.66 30.27
CA ALA A 230 19.56 7.11 31.54
C ALA A 230 18.34 8.04 31.32
N VAL A 231 18.37 8.89 30.30
CA VAL A 231 17.23 9.79 29.98
C VAL A 231 16.06 8.96 29.42
N ASP A 232 16.34 8.05 28.47
CA ASP A 232 15.32 7.17 27.90
C ASP A 232 14.65 6.33 28.99
N GLU A 233 15.44 5.68 29.87
CA GLU A 233 14.95 4.85 30.97
C GLU A 233 14.15 5.64 31.99
N ALA A 234 14.61 6.86 32.33
CA ALA A 234 13.88 7.74 33.23
C ALA A 234 12.52 8.17 32.63
N MET A 235 12.47 8.38 31.31
CA MET A 235 11.20 8.69 30.62
C MET A 235 10.24 7.50 30.60
N LEU A 236 10.72 6.32 30.19
CA LEU A 236 9.93 5.10 30.13
C LEU A 236 9.50 4.61 31.51
N GLY A 237 10.33 4.84 32.54
CA GLY A 237 10.03 4.49 33.94
C GLY A 237 8.84 5.24 34.56
N LYS A 238 8.36 6.34 33.91
CA LYS A 238 7.12 7.02 34.31
C LYS A 238 5.86 6.20 34.01
N PHE A 239 5.92 5.28 33.05
CA PHE A 239 4.78 4.54 32.55
C PHE A 239 4.84 3.05 32.90
N TRP A 240 6.04 2.46 32.97
CA TRP A 240 6.24 1.03 33.17
C TRP A 240 7.26 0.71 34.25
N THR A 241 7.14 -0.47 34.84
CA THR A 241 8.03 -0.92 35.92
C THR A 241 9.33 -1.52 35.39
N VAL A 242 10.31 -1.75 36.30
CA VAL A 242 11.70 -2.19 36.05
C VAL A 242 11.82 -3.47 35.19
N LYS A 243 10.79 -4.35 35.16
CA LYS A 243 10.79 -5.55 34.29
C LYS A 243 10.93 -5.22 32.80
N LEU A 244 10.47 -4.05 32.41
CA LEU A 244 10.53 -3.56 31.03
C LEU A 244 11.95 -3.22 30.58
N LEU A 245 12.82 -2.85 31.51
CA LEU A 245 14.19 -2.44 31.23
C LEU A 245 15.07 -3.60 30.71
N THR A 246 14.66 -4.87 30.92
CA THR A 246 15.46 -6.02 30.47
C THR A 246 15.41 -6.23 28.95
N TRP A 247 14.31 -5.92 28.27
CA TRP A 247 14.25 -6.02 26.82
C TRP A 247 14.78 -4.75 26.13
N THR A 248 14.66 -3.57 26.75
CA THR A 248 15.19 -2.31 26.22
C THR A 248 16.71 -2.34 26.06
N ALA A 249 17.40 -3.13 26.87
CA ALA A 249 18.83 -3.35 26.70
C ALA A 249 19.17 -4.12 25.41
N LYS A 250 18.25 -4.98 24.93
CA LYS A 250 18.41 -5.76 23.69
C LYS A 250 17.96 -5.01 22.42
N ALA A 251 17.19 -3.92 22.59
CA ALA A 251 16.64 -3.11 21.51
C ALA A 251 16.88 -1.60 21.77
N PRO A 252 18.13 -1.12 21.64
CA PRO A 252 18.51 0.24 22.04
C PRO A 252 17.85 1.33 21.20
N GLN A 253 17.64 1.12 19.91
CA GLN A 253 16.97 2.10 19.04
C GLN A 253 15.46 2.14 19.29
N ALA A 254 14.83 0.98 19.53
CA ALA A 254 13.42 0.92 19.93
C ALA A 254 13.19 1.61 21.27
N ARG A 255 14.08 1.43 22.26
CA ARG A 255 14.03 2.16 23.52
C ARG A 255 14.01 3.68 23.28
N ARG A 256 14.96 4.17 22.48
CA ARG A 256 15.08 5.60 22.15
C ARG A 256 13.82 6.11 21.41
N CYS A 257 13.32 5.33 20.44
CA CYS A 257 12.11 5.66 19.72
C CYS A 257 10.89 5.73 20.65
N LEU A 258 10.72 4.75 21.53
CA LEU A 258 9.64 4.74 22.51
C LEU A 258 9.72 5.92 23.48
N ALA A 259 10.91 6.23 24.01
CA ALA A 259 11.11 7.37 24.91
C ALA A 259 10.72 8.69 24.25
N ALA A 260 11.17 8.92 23.01
CA ALA A 260 10.84 10.13 22.24
C ALA A 260 9.34 10.19 21.88
N LEU A 261 8.72 9.05 21.54
CA LEU A 261 7.28 8.96 21.26
C LEU A 261 6.45 9.28 22.51
N MET A 262 6.84 8.72 23.67
CA MET A 262 6.16 8.96 24.94
C MET A 262 6.32 10.40 25.43
N GLU A 263 7.48 11.03 25.21
CA GLU A 263 7.68 12.45 25.47
C GLU A 263 6.74 13.31 24.63
N PHE A 264 6.66 13.02 23.30
CA PHE A 264 5.75 13.73 22.40
C PHE A 264 4.29 13.56 22.84
N ALA A 265 3.85 12.34 23.14
CA ALA A 265 2.49 12.06 23.56
C ALA A 265 2.14 12.70 24.91
N SER A 266 3.11 12.82 25.83
CA SER A 266 2.93 13.44 27.15
C SER A 266 2.61 14.95 27.04
N ASP A 267 3.09 15.60 26.00
CA ASP A 267 2.78 17.01 25.75
C ASP A 267 1.33 17.23 25.28
N HIS A 268 0.70 16.19 24.72
CA HIS A 268 -0.64 16.29 24.10
C HIS A 268 -1.74 15.76 25.03
N VAL A 269 -1.57 14.56 25.53
CA VAL A 269 -2.65 13.83 26.27
C VAL A 269 -2.13 13.15 27.54
N PRO A 270 -1.56 13.88 28.51
CA PRO A 270 -0.95 13.29 29.69
C PRO A 270 -1.93 12.44 30.51
N SER A 271 -3.23 12.79 30.50
CA SER A 271 -4.27 12.01 31.19
C SER A 271 -4.54 10.66 30.54
N ALA A 272 -4.47 10.58 29.22
CA ALA A 272 -4.71 9.35 28.46
C ALA A 272 -3.50 8.39 28.46
N LEU A 273 -2.33 8.81 28.93
CA LEU A 273 -1.14 7.96 29.04
C LEU A 273 -1.08 7.17 30.36
N LYS A 274 -2.08 7.29 31.22
CA LYS A 274 -2.21 6.46 32.41
C LYS A 274 -2.62 5.04 32.00
N SER A 275 -2.08 4.03 32.69
CA SER A 275 -2.46 2.60 32.49
C SER A 275 -2.30 2.11 31.03
N LEU A 276 -1.19 2.44 30.39
CA LEU A 276 -0.87 1.87 29.07
C LEU A 276 -0.49 0.40 29.20
N ASP A 277 -0.76 -0.38 28.16
CA ASP A 277 -0.27 -1.76 28.03
C ASP A 277 1.27 -1.79 28.00
N GLU A 278 1.85 -2.92 28.33
CA GLU A 278 3.28 -3.14 28.09
C GLU A 278 3.53 -3.11 26.59
N PRO A 279 4.61 -2.40 26.13
CA PRO A 279 4.94 -2.36 24.71
C PRO A 279 5.21 -3.76 24.16
N GLU A 280 4.53 -4.09 23.08
CA GLU A 280 4.66 -5.37 22.38
C GLU A 280 5.72 -5.27 21.29
N ALA A 281 6.76 -6.11 21.39
CA ALA A 281 7.76 -6.22 20.35
C ALA A 281 7.16 -6.94 19.12
N TRP A 282 7.26 -6.33 17.96
CA TRP A 282 6.95 -7.03 16.74
C TRP A 282 8.13 -7.92 16.34
N VAL A 283 8.08 -9.18 16.79
CA VAL A 283 9.09 -10.21 16.52
C VAL A 283 8.56 -11.16 15.44
N PRO A 284 9.22 -11.28 14.31
CA PRO A 284 8.71 -12.04 13.16
C PRO A 284 9.23 -13.48 13.12
N ASP A 285 9.19 -14.25 14.20
CA ASP A 285 9.80 -15.60 14.23
C ASP A 285 9.18 -16.57 13.21
N ASP A 286 7.87 -16.47 12.93
CA ASP A 286 7.15 -17.31 11.94
C ASP A 286 6.52 -16.51 10.80
N GLU A 287 6.83 -15.21 10.68
CA GLU A 287 6.22 -14.34 9.69
C GLU A 287 6.97 -14.38 8.36
N VAL A 288 6.21 -14.27 7.28
CA VAL A 288 6.77 -14.13 5.92
C VAL A 288 7.30 -12.72 5.72
N ARG A 289 8.57 -12.61 5.35
CA ARG A 289 9.15 -11.34 4.93
C ARG A 289 8.55 -10.89 3.61
N LEU A 290 8.06 -9.66 3.55
CA LEU A 290 7.51 -9.03 2.35
C LEU A 290 8.46 -7.93 1.88
N GLY A 291 9.28 -8.24 0.88
CA GLY A 291 10.31 -7.34 0.38
C GLY A 291 9.86 -6.50 -0.81
N ASN A 292 10.56 -5.36 -1.02
CA ASN A 292 10.38 -4.46 -2.16
C ASN A 292 8.94 -3.97 -2.35
N ALA A 293 8.30 -3.50 -1.27
CA ALA A 293 6.91 -3.02 -1.28
C ALA A 293 5.89 -4.04 -1.85
N ALA A 294 6.08 -5.34 -1.57
CA ALA A 294 5.24 -6.43 -2.09
C ALA A 294 3.74 -6.23 -1.81
N LEU A 295 3.37 -5.63 -0.68
CA LEU A 295 1.98 -5.35 -0.30
C LEU A 295 1.26 -4.47 -1.33
N GLU A 296 1.95 -3.47 -1.85
CA GLU A 296 1.41 -2.52 -2.83
C GLU A 296 1.53 -3.08 -4.25
N GLN A 297 2.69 -3.63 -4.59
CA GLN A 297 2.96 -4.17 -5.92
C GLN A 297 2.02 -5.33 -6.28
N LEU A 298 1.65 -6.17 -5.32
CA LEU A 298 0.66 -7.23 -5.52
C LEU A 298 -0.79 -6.70 -5.48
N GLY A 299 -1.02 -5.48 -4.97
CA GLY A 299 -2.35 -4.90 -4.83
C GLY A 299 -3.12 -5.38 -3.59
N LEU A 300 -2.42 -5.83 -2.55
CA LEU A 300 -3.06 -6.13 -1.27
C LEU A 300 -3.58 -4.85 -0.62
N LEU A 301 -2.78 -3.78 -0.67
CA LEU A 301 -3.14 -2.41 -0.33
C LEU A 301 -3.21 -1.57 -1.60
N SER A 302 -4.12 -0.59 -1.66
CA SER A 302 -4.18 0.40 -2.72
C SER A 302 -3.94 1.78 -2.13
N ILE A 303 -2.97 2.52 -2.69
CA ILE A 303 -2.61 3.87 -2.24
C ILE A 303 -3.67 4.89 -2.66
N GLN A 304 -4.30 4.71 -3.84
CA GLN A 304 -5.22 5.69 -4.41
C GLN A 304 -6.66 5.54 -3.90
N LYS A 305 -7.11 4.30 -3.68
CA LYS A 305 -8.47 4.00 -3.22
C LYS A 305 -8.44 2.74 -2.34
N GLU A 306 -8.49 2.93 -1.05
CA GLU A 306 -8.41 1.86 -0.05
C GLU A 306 -9.34 0.66 -0.35
N LYS A 307 -10.50 0.91 -0.96
CA LYS A 307 -11.48 -0.12 -1.33
C LYS A 307 -11.14 -0.93 -2.58
N GLU A 308 -10.14 -0.55 -3.36
CA GLU A 308 -9.76 -1.26 -4.60
C GLU A 308 -8.66 -2.31 -4.38
N GLY A 309 -7.96 -2.28 -3.24
CA GLY A 309 -7.03 -3.34 -2.82
C GLY A 309 -7.76 -4.59 -2.29
N LEU A 310 -7.05 -5.73 -2.27
CA LEU A 310 -7.63 -6.99 -1.79
C LEU A 310 -8.16 -6.88 -0.36
N LEU A 311 -7.42 -6.22 0.55
CA LEU A 311 -7.86 -5.98 1.92
C LEU A 311 -9.21 -5.24 1.96
N GLY A 312 -9.36 -4.16 1.19
CA GLY A 312 -10.61 -3.39 1.15
C GLY A 312 -11.80 -4.17 0.55
N LEU A 313 -11.54 -5.07 -0.42
CA LEU A 313 -12.57 -5.96 -0.98
C LEU A 313 -13.01 -7.06 0.00
N MET A 314 -12.08 -7.54 0.84
CA MET A 314 -12.33 -8.59 1.83
C MET A 314 -12.88 -8.04 3.15
N ASP A 315 -12.76 -6.74 3.44
CA ASP A 315 -13.21 -6.15 4.71
C ASP A 315 -14.74 -6.06 4.76
N LYS A 316 -15.36 -7.20 5.02
CA LYS A 316 -16.78 -7.36 5.31
C LYS A 316 -17.03 -7.68 6.80
N CYS A 317 -16.02 -7.54 7.65
CA CYS A 317 -16.12 -7.78 9.09
C CYS A 317 -17.15 -6.84 9.74
N ARG A 318 -17.89 -7.37 10.72
CA ARG A 318 -18.94 -6.63 11.43
C ARG A 318 -18.39 -5.85 12.62
N SER A 319 -17.41 -6.42 13.33
CA SER A 319 -16.79 -5.82 14.51
C SER A 319 -15.50 -5.05 14.16
N ALA A 320 -15.13 -4.07 15.00
CA ALA A 320 -13.86 -3.36 14.87
C ALA A 320 -12.66 -4.29 15.13
N ALA A 321 -12.78 -5.17 16.10
CA ALA A 321 -11.76 -6.17 16.41
C ALA A 321 -11.53 -7.15 15.26
N GLY A 322 -12.60 -7.62 14.60
CA GLY A 322 -12.51 -8.46 13.41
C GLY A 322 -11.77 -7.77 12.25
N ARG A 323 -12.07 -6.49 11.98
CA ARG A 323 -11.33 -5.71 10.95
C ARG A 323 -9.85 -5.59 11.28
N ARG A 324 -9.49 -5.32 12.53
CA ARG A 324 -8.09 -5.29 12.99
C ARG A 324 -7.39 -6.63 12.78
N LEU A 325 -8.06 -7.73 13.14
CA LEU A 325 -7.51 -9.07 12.99
C LEU A 325 -7.38 -9.48 11.51
N LEU A 326 -8.38 -9.20 10.66
CA LEU A 326 -8.32 -9.45 9.22
C LEU A 326 -7.12 -8.73 8.58
N ARG A 327 -6.96 -7.44 8.89
CA ARG A 327 -5.81 -6.64 8.45
C ARG A 327 -4.49 -7.26 8.92
N SER A 328 -4.41 -7.61 10.20
CA SER A 328 -3.23 -8.25 10.79
C SER A 328 -2.86 -9.54 10.05
N ARG A 329 -3.80 -10.43 9.80
CA ARG A 329 -3.54 -11.71 9.13
C ARG A 329 -3.07 -11.57 7.69
N LEU A 330 -3.64 -10.62 6.95
CA LEU A 330 -3.25 -10.37 5.55
C LEU A 330 -1.88 -9.69 5.43
N LEU A 331 -1.55 -8.79 6.36
CA LEU A 331 -0.27 -8.06 6.34
C LEU A 331 0.88 -8.83 7.03
N ARG A 332 0.54 -9.87 7.79
CA ARG A 332 1.48 -10.74 8.52
C ARG A 332 1.22 -12.22 8.21
N PRO A 333 1.42 -12.63 6.95
CA PRO A 333 1.31 -14.05 6.58
C PRO A 333 2.35 -14.87 7.36
N LEU A 334 2.01 -16.13 7.66
CA LEU A 334 2.83 -17.02 8.49
C LEU A 334 3.40 -18.17 7.68
N SER A 335 4.49 -18.76 8.20
CA SER A 335 5.09 -19.98 7.65
C SER A 335 4.79 -21.25 8.47
N CYS A 336 4.26 -21.09 9.70
CA CYS A 336 3.92 -22.21 10.59
C CYS A 336 2.66 -22.96 10.14
N ILE A 337 2.80 -24.17 9.62
CA ILE A 337 1.70 -25.00 9.11
C ILE A 337 0.64 -25.27 10.19
N ALA A 338 1.04 -25.55 11.43
CA ALA A 338 0.09 -25.86 12.50
C ALA A 338 -0.87 -24.68 12.78
N THR A 339 -0.34 -23.47 12.80
CA THR A 339 -1.15 -22.24 12.96
C THR A 339 -2.07 -21.98 11.76
N LEU A 340 -1.58 -22.22 10.56
CA LEU A 340 -2.35 -22.04 9.31
C LEU A 340 -3.51 -23.02 9.23
N GLU A 341 -3.27 -24.31 9.54
CA GLU A 341 -4.31 -25.33 9.59
C GLU A 341 -5.35 -25.04 10.69
N ALA A 342 -4.91 -24.57 11.87
CA ALA A 342 -5.83 -24.18 12.95
C ALA A 342 -6.77 -23.04 12.49
N ARG A 343 -6.27 -22.04 11.74
CA ARG A 343 -7.10 -20.96 11.17
C ARG A 343 -8.11 -21.49 10.17
N LEU A 344 -7.71 -22.38 9.26
CA LEU A 344 -8.60 -23.00 8.27
C LEU A 344 -9.67 -23.87 8.94
N ASN A 345 -9.30 -24.68 9.94
CA ASN A 345 -10.25 -25.46 10.72
C ASN A 345 -11.30 -24.58 11.39
N ARG A 346 -10.85 -23.45 11.98
CA ARG A 346 -11.77 -22.47 12.60
C ARG A 346 -12.77 -21.87 11.61
N ILE A 347 -12.33 -21.59 10.36
CA ILE A 347 -13.22 -21.13 9.28
C ILE A 347 -14.28 -22.20 9.00
N ASP A 348 -13.89 -23.48 8.87
CA ASP A 348 -14.82 -24.58 8.60
C ASP A 348 -15.81 -24.79 9.75
N GLU A 349 -15.36 -24.72 11.02
CA GLU A 349 -16.22 -24.78 12.20
C GLU A 349 -17.29 -23.67 12.21
N VAL A 350 -16.85 -22.43 11.97
CA VAL A 350 -17.74 -21.27 12.01
C VAL A 350 -18.77 -21.29 10.87
N ARG A 351 -18.41 -21.83 9.71
CA ARG A 351 -19.35 -22.02 8.58
C ARG A 351 -20.48 -23.00 8.89
N ALA A 352 -20.29 -23.90 9.86
CA ALA A 352 -21.32 -24.85 10.29
C ALA A 352 -22.29 -24.26 11.35
N MET A 353 -22.03 -23.04 11.85
CA MET A 353 -22.91 -22.37 12.82
C MET A 353 -24.17 -21.79 12.15
N ASP A 354 -25.22 -21.56 12.97
CA ASP A 354 -26.44 -20.91 12.46
C ASP A 354 -26.18 -19.48 11.99
N PRO A 355 -26.39 -19.17 10.70
CA PRO A 355 -26.08 -17.87 10.12
C PRO A 355 -26.82 -16.70 10.78
N ALA A 356 -28.09 -16.90 11.18
CA ALA A 356 -28.90 -15.84 11.76
C ALA A 356 -28.39 -15.44 13.15
N THR A 357 -27.96 -16.41 13.95
CA THR A 357 -27.37 -16.18 15.26
C THR A 357 -26.05 -15.46 15.16
N VAL A 358 -25.14 -15.92 14.27
CA VAL A 358 -23.83 -15.31 14.09
C VAL A 358 -23.96 -13.86 13.59
N GLU A 359 -24.76 -13.62 12.58
CA GLU A 359 -24.95 -12.28 12.02
C GLU A 359 -25.55 -11.29 13.05
N ARG A 360 -26.56 -11.74 13.82
CA ARG A 360 -27.18 -10.92 14.88
C ARG A 360 -26.20 -10.60 15.99
N GLY A 361 -25.45 -11.60 16.47
CA GLY A 361 -24.47 -11.42 17.54
C GLY A 361 -23.33 -10.48 17.12
N LEU A 362 -22.71 -10.71 15.94
CA LEU A 362 -21.62 -9.89 15.46
C LEU A 362 -22.02 -8.42 15.19
N ARG A 363 -23.26 -8.17 14.72
CA ARG A 363 -23.78 -6.79 14.56
C ARG A 363 -23.95 -6.05 15.88
N SER A 364 -24.12 -6.76 16.97
CA SER A 364 -24.29 -6.19 18.31
C SER A 364 -22.95 -5.99 19.02
N MET A 365 -21.84 -6.40 18.41
CA MET A 365 -20.48 -6.20 18.94
C MET A 365 -19.99 -4.78 18.66
N TYR A 366 -19.61 -4.09 19.72
CA TYR A 366 -18.96 -2.79 19.66
C TYR A 366 -17.44 -2.93 19.82
N ASP A 367 -16.71 -1.83 19.81
CA ASP A 367 -15.24 -1.81 20.01
C ASP A 367 -14.91 -1.93 21.51
N VAL A 368 -14.85 -3.17 21.99
CA VAL A 368 -14.66 -3.50 23.43
C VAL A 368 -13.37 -2.87 23.96
N SER A 369 -12.26 -2.97 23.26
CA SER A 369 -10.97 -2.39 23.68
C SER A 369 -11.07 -0.89 23.94
N ARG A 370 -11.74 -0.13 23.08
CA ARG A 370 -11.88 1.33 23.25
C ARG A 370 -12.77 1.69 24.44
N MET A 371 -13.88 0.98 24.61
CA MET A 371 -14.77 1.22 25.74
C MET A 371 -14.10 0.78 27.05
N TRP A 372 -13.37 -0.33 27.02
CA TRP A 372 -12.59 -0.77 28.16
C TRP A 372 -11.54 0.26 28.56
N ARG A 373 -10.90 0.90 27.58
CA ARG A 373 -9.94 1.99 27.85
C ARG A 373 -10.58 3.14 28.62
N GLN A 374 -11.83 3.51 28.32
CA GLN A 374 -12.56 4.53 29.11
C GLN A 374 -12.83 4.07 30.55
N VAL A 375 -13.05 2.77 30.76
CA VAL A 375 -13.16 2.19 32.11
C VAL A 375 -11.85 2.32 32.88
N GLU A 376 -10.71 1.99 32.25
CA GLU A 376 -9.37 2.12 32.84
C GLU A 376 -9.01 3.58 33.23
N LEU A 377 -9.41 4.52 32.39
CA LEU A 377 -9.22 5.94 32.63
C LEU A 377 -10.22 6.52 33.64
N GLY A 378 -11.23 5.74 34.05
CA GLY A 378 -12.31 6.19 34.94
C GLY A 378 -13.25 7.21 34.30
N SER A 379 -13.24 7.32 32.96
CA SER A 379 -14.01 8.30 32.17
C SER A 379 -15.16 7.65 31.37
N ALA A 380 -15.43 6.36 31.58
CA ALA A 380 -16.49 5.65 30.86
C ALA A 380 -17.87 6.31 31.09
N SER A 381 -18.53 6.67 29.99
CA SER A 381 -19.89 7.21 30.00
C SER A 381 -20.96 6.11 30.08
N PHE A 382 -22.22 6.48 30.36
CA PHE A 382 -23.34 5.54 30.26
C PHE A 382 -23.45 4.86 28.90
N LYS A 383 -23.14 5.60 27.83
CA LYS A 383 -23.13 5.10 26.47
C LYS A 383 -22.04 4.03 26.30
N ASP A 384 -20.82 4.27 26.79
CA ASP A 384 -19.73 3.32 26.69
C ASP A 384 -20.06 2.01 27.45
N MET A 385 -20.60 2.16 28.65
CA MET A 385 -21.02 1.00 29.44
C MET A 385 -22.19 0.26 28.78
N SER A 386 -23.17 0.95 28.20
CA SER A 386 -24.28 0.29 27.50
C SER A 386 -23.81 -0.51 26.28
N CYS A 387 -22.84 0.02 25.52
CA CYS A 387 -22.23 -0.67 24.39
C CYS A 387 -21.39 -1.89 24.86
N LEU A 388 -20.64 -1.73 25.94
CA LEU A 388 -19.83 -2.80 26.52
C LEU A 388 -20.70 -3.98 26.98
N LEU A 389 -21.76 -3.72 27.78
CA LEU A 389 -22.69 -4.75 28.26
C LEU A 389 -23.42 -5.46 27.12
N ARG A 390 -23.87 -4.73 26.10
CA ARG A 390 -24.47 -5.33 24.90
C ARG A 390 -23.49 -6.23 24.15
N SER A 391 -22.21 -5.86 24.10
CA SER A 391 -21.17 -6.71 23.50
C SER A 391 -20.97 -7.99 24.29
N TYR A 392 -21.07 -7.94 25.63
CA TYR A 392 -20.96 -9.13 26.48
C TYR A 392 -22.18 -10.05 26.32
N GLU A 393 -23.39 -9.51 26.25
CA GLU A 393 -24.62 -10.29 25.94
C GLU A 393 -24.52 -10.95 24.56
N ALA A 394 -24.00 -10.21 23.55
CA ALA A 394 -23.81 -10.74 22.23
C ALA A 394 -22.76 -11.87 22.19
N ALA A 395 -21.65 -11.74 22.91
CA ALA A 395 -20.63 -12.77 23.01
C ALA A 395 -21.17 -14.05 23.69
N GLN A 396 -21.98 -13.90 24.73
CA GLN A 396 -22.65 -15.02 25.40
C GLN A 396 -23.63 -15.74 24.44
N LEU A 397 -24.41 -14.97 23.66
CA LEU A 397 -25.30 -15.53 22.63
C LEU A 397 -24.51 -16.31 21.55
N LEU A 398 -23.32 -15.84 21.20
CA LEU A 398 -22.44 -16.48 20.22
C LEU A 398 -21.72 -17.72 20.78
N GLY A 399 -21.77 -17.99 22.09
CA GLY A 399 -21.21 -19.17 22.75
C GLY A 399 -19.87 -18.93 23.47
N PHE A 400 -19.44 -17.67 23.69
CA PHE A 400 -18.31 -17.42 24.59
C PHE A 400 -18.67 -17.82 26.03
N SER A 401 -17.81 -18.55 26.68
CA SER A 401 -18.04 -19.12 28.00
C SER A 401 -17.02 -18.64 29.02
N ASP A 402 -17.46 -17.76 29.93
CA ASP A 402 -16.74 -17.35 31.15
C ASP A 402 -17.79 -17.03 32.22
N ALA A 403 -18.33 -18.09 32.85
CA ALA A 403 -19.41 -17.95 33.81
C ALA A 403 -19.08 -17.01 34.99
N PRO A 404 -17.89 -17.09 35.65
CA PRO A 404 -17.51 -16.15 36.70
C PRO A 404 -17.50 -14.68 36.24
N PHE A 405 -16.96 -14.40 35.05
CA PHE A 405 -16.94 -13.06 34.47
C PHE A 405 -18.37 -12.51 34.25
N PHE A 406 -19.23 -13.27 33.60
CA PHE A 406 -20.60 -12.82 33.33
C PHE A 406 -21.42 -12.67 34.63
N ALA A 407 -21.25 -13.57 35.59
CA ALA A 407 -21.92 -13.45 36.88
C ALA A 407 -21.51 -12.18 37.63
N ALA A 408 -20.21 -11.85 37.63
CA ALA A 408 -19.70 -10.64 38.27
C ALA A 408 -20.19 -9.37 37.57
N VAL A 409 -20.09 -9.30 36.22
CA VAL A 409 -20.50 -8.14 35.47
C VAL A 409 -22.00 -7.88 35.57
N PHE A 410 -22.84 -8.89 35.26
CA PHE A 410 -24.29 -8.72 35.27
C PHE A 410 -24.88 -8.72 36.70
N GLY A 411 -24.08 -9.16 37.71
CA GLY A 411 -24.41 -8.96 39.11
C GLY A 411 -24.29 -7.51 39.58
N CYS A 412 -23.39 -6.75 38.98
CA CYS A 412 -23.17 -5.32 39.30
C CYS A 412 -23.87 -4.37 38.33
N TRP A 413 -24.11 -4.77 37.08
CA TRP A 413 -24.60 -3.92 36.01
C TRP A 413 -25.88 -4.48 35.38
N ASN A 414 -26.83 -3.58 35.08
CA ASN A 414 -28.05 -3.91 34.34
C ASN A 414 -28.01 -3.21 32.97
N THR A 415 -28.03 -3.99 31.89
CA THR A 415 -27.95 -3.46 30.52
C THR A 415 -29.11 -2.52 30.19
N ALA A 416 -30.35 -2.87 30.54
CA ALA A 416 -31.52 -2.05 30.23
C ALA A 416 -31.48 -0.70 30.97
N ALA A 417 -31.13 -0.71 32.27
CA ALA A 417 -30.95 0.52 33.06
C ALA A 417 -29.82 1.41 32.50
N THR A 418 -28.72 0.80 32.07
CA THR A 418 -27.57 1.55 31.47
C THR A 418 -27.94 2.15 30.12
N VAL A 419 -28.74 1.46 29.32
CA VAL A 419 -29.26 1.96 28.03
C VAL A 419 -30.23 3.13 28.23
N GLU A 420 -31.10 3.05 29.24
CA GLU A 420 -32.02 4.12 29.62
C GLU A 420 -31.25 5.39 30.03
N LEU A 421 -30.27 5.26 30.92
CA LEU A 421 -29.38 6.35 31.34
C LEU A 421 -28.59 6.96 30.13
N ALA A 422 -28.17 6.14 29.17
CA ALA A 422 -27.51 6.62 27.98
C ALA A 422 -28.41 7.43 27.03
N ARG A 423 -29.73 7.23 27.09
CA ARG A 423 -30.72 8.00 26.29
C ARG A 423 -31.18 9.28 26.97
N GLU A 424 -31.44 9.18 28.28
CA GLU A 424 -32.13 10.20 29.07
C GLU A 424 -31.19 11.13 29.85
N GLY A 425 -29.91 10.80 29.88
CA GLY A 425 -28.93 11.57 30.62
C GLY A 425 -28.93 11.30 32.11
N THR A 426 -28.95 12.35 32.95
CA THR A 426 -28.85 12.25 34.42
C THR A 426 -30.17 11.91 35.12
N GLY A 427 -31.22 11.52 34.40
CA GLY A 427 -32.50 11.09 34.97
C GLY A 427 -32.37 9.88 35.91
N VAL A 428 -33.40 9.64 36.71
CA VAL A 428 -33.50 8.46 37.56
C VAL A 428 -34.08 7.32 36.69
N PRO A 429 -33.28 6.24 36.38
CA PRO A 429 -33.77 5.22 35.47
C PRO A 429 -34.92 4.43 36.10
N THR A 430 -35.89 3.98 35.29
CA THR A 430 -37.00 3.12 35.74
C THR A 430 -36.49 1.77 36.20
N GLN A 431 -35.37 1.29 35.63
CA GLN A 431 -34.69 0.10 36.09
C GLN A 431 -33.44 0.48 36.89
N VAL A 432 -33.27 -0.11 38.04
CA VAL A 432 -32.21 0.22 39.01
C VAL A 432 -30.90 -0.51 38.70
N LEU A 433 -29.81 0.24 38.74
CA LEU A 433 -28.46 -0.37 38.69
C LEU A 433 -28.20 -1.06 40.05
N PRO A 434 -27.69 -2.31 40.07
CA PRO A 434 -27.52 -3.07 41.32
C PRO A 434 -26.69 -2.36 42.38
N PHE A 435 -25.63 -1.64 42.00
CA PHE A 435 -24.74 -0.93 42.95
C PHE A 435 -25.33 0.34 43.57
N VAL A 436 -26.51 0.81 43.11
CA VAL A 436 -27.27 1.90 43.73
C VAL A 436 -28.55 1.41 44.41
N ALA A 437 -28.90 0.13 44.19
CA ALA A 437 -30.07 -0.47 44.79
C ALA A 437 -29.99 -0.41 46.32
N GLY A 438 -31.03 0.12 46.97
CA GLY A 438 -31.06 0.27 48.41
C GLY A 438 -30.35 1.51 48.97
N HIS A 439 -29.72 2.36 48.14
CA HIS A 439 -29.13 3.60 48.64
C HIS A 439 -30.23 4.60 49.05
N PRO A 440 -30.22 5.17 50.29
CA PRO A 440 -31.32 6.01 50.79
C PRO A 440 -31.56 7.25 49.91
N LEU A 441 -30.54 7.91 49.45
CA LEU A 441 -30.67 9.10 48.56
C LEU A 441 -31.27 8.74 47.21
N PHE A 442 -30.99 7.57 46.64
CA PHE A 442 -31.59 7.10 45.40
C PHE A 442 -33.11 6.85 45.59
N SER A 443 -33.48 6.19 46.68
CA SER A 443 -34.87 5.96 47.03
C SER A 443 -35.67 7.29 47.23
N ALA A 444 -35.02 8.31 47.83
CA ALA A 444 -35.59 9.64 47.97
C ALA A 444 -35.80 10.31 46.60
N GLY A 445 -34.87 10.22 45.65
CA GLY A 445 -35.04 10.74 44.29
C GLY A 445 -36.17 10.06 43.53
N LEU A 446 -36.24 8.72 43.61
CA LEU A 446 -37.37 7.97 43.05
C LEU A 446 -38.73 8.40 43.61
N ALA A 447 -38.80 8.71 44.91
CA ALA A 447 -40.02 9.19 45.53
C ALA A 447 -40.45 10.57 44.97
N ILE A 448 -39.49 11.50 44.77
CA ILE A 448 -39.71 12.82 44.16
C ILE A 448 -40.22 12.68 42.72
N LEU A 449 -39.59 11.81 41.91
CA LEU A 449 -40.04 11.56 40.53
C LEU A 449 -41.42 10.97 40.47
N LYS A 450 -41.74 9.95 41.27
CA LYS A 450 -43.07 9.35 41.35
C LYS A 450 -44.14 10.36 41.77
N GLU A 451 -43.82 11.27 42.68
CA GLU A 451 -44.71 12.37 43.07
C GLU A 451 -44.98 13.33 41.92
N ALA A 452 -43.91 13.70 41.13
CA ALA A 452 -44.05 14.51 39.92
C ALA A 452 -44.94 13.82 38.87
N GLU A 453 -44.65 12.51 38.59
CA GLU A 453 -45.47 11.72 37.67
C GLU A 453 -46.95 11.61 38.10
N ALA A 454 -47.17 11.36 39.37
CA ALA A 454 -48.52 11.25 39.94
C ALA A 454 -49.28 12.60 39.80
N LEU A 455 -48.59 13.70 40.08
CA LEU A 455 -49.13 15.04 39.90
C LEU A 455 -49.56 15.28 38.43
N VAL A 456 -48.68 15.01 37.48
CA VAL A 456 -48.94 15.18 36.04
C VAL A 456 -50.04 14.27 35.55
N LYS A 457 -50.06 13.00 35.96
CA LYS A 457 -51.14 12.04 35.66
C LYS A 457 -52.51 12.48 36.20
N SER A 458 -52.52 13.19 37.32
CA SER A 458 -53.75 13.76 37.84
C SER A 458 -54.35 14.89 36.94
N TRP A 459 -53.48 15.51 36.11
CA TRP A 459 -53.92 16.53 35.15
C TRP A 459 -54.43 15.91 33.83
N SER A 460 -53.66 14.94 33.32
CA SER A 460 -54.00 14.13 32.14
C SER A 460 -53.01 13.02 31.94
N SER A 461 -53.47 11.83 31.53
CA SER A 461 -52.63 10.69 31.19
C SER A 461 -51.80 10.90 29.92
N ASP A 462 -52.11 11.92 29.12
CA ASP A 462 -51.53 12.18 27.80
C ASP A 462 -50.48 13.29 27.79
N LEU A 463 -50.07 13.79 28.96
CA LEU A 463 -49.05 14.78 29.12
C LEU A 463 -47.67 14.12 29.39
N ASN A 464 -46.61 14.70 28.85
CA ASN A 464 -45.25 14.23 29.05
C ASN A 464 -44.56 15.04 30.15
N LEU A 465 -43.97 14.31 31.11
CA LEU A 465 -43.06 14.89 32.10
C LEU A 465 -41.63 14.79 31.49
N GLU A 466 -40.93 15.90 31.38
CA GLU A 466 -39.58 16.00 30.82
C GLU A 466 -38.66 16.72 31.81
N ASP A 467 -37.39 16.39 31.81
CA ASP A 467 -36.37 17.12 32.55
C ASP A 467 -36.18 18.54 31.98
N ALA A 468 -36.19 19.53 32.83
CA ALA A 468 -35.90 20.92 32.45
C ALA A 468 -34.44 21.28 32.67
N GLU A 469 -33.93 22.23 31.86
CA GLU A 469 -32.61 22.80 32.09
C GLU A 469 -32.46 23.29 33.52
N GLY A 470 -31.36 22.86 34.19
CA GLY A 470 -31.10 23.16 35.60
C GLY A 470 -31.66 22.19 36.62
N GLY A 471 -32.18 21.00 36.18
CA GLY A 471 -32.58 19.90 37.07
C GLY A 471 -33.97 19.99 37.68
N GLY A 472 -34.88 20.69 37.08
CA GLY A 472 -36.31 20.70 37.39
C GLY A 472 -37.14 19.84 36.42
N PHE A 473 -38.45 19.87 36.57
CA PHE A 473 -39.40 19.18 35.68
C PHE A 473 -40.14 20.17 34.77
N ARG A 474 -40.44 19.73 33.55
CA ARG A 474 -41.26 20.43 32.59
C ARG A 474 -42.37 19.50 32.08
N VAL A 475 -43.57 19.97 32.01
CA VAL A 475 -44.66 19.20 31.43
C VAL A 475 -44.98 19.72 30.05
N THR A 476 -44.87 18.89 29.03
CA THR A 476 -45.08 19.24 27.62
C THR A 476 -46.21 18.46 26.99
N GLY A 477 -46.81 19.03 25.94
CA GLY A 477 -47.87 18.40 25.17
C GLY A 477 -48.32 19.24 23.98
N THR A 478 -49.23 18.69 23.18
CA THR A 478 -49.87 19.48 22.14
C THR A 478 -50.68 20.64 22.77
N LYS A 479 -50.72 21.79 22.06
CA LYS A 479 -51.45 22.98 22.57
C LYS A 479 -52.87 22.65 23.02
N LYS A 480 -53.56 21.72 22.31
CA LYS A 480 -54.94 21.31 22.68
C LYS A 480 -54.96 20.58 24.03
N ARG A 481 -54.00 19.67 24.26
CA ARG A 481 -53.95 18.90 25.54
C ARG A 481 -53.53 19.78 26.70
N ILE A 482 -52.52 20.63 26.51
CA ILE A 482 -52.08 21.58 27.53
C ILE A 482 -53.20 22.57 27.91
N ASN A 483 -53.90 23.12 26.92
CA ASN A 483 -55.05 24.01 27.20
C ASN A 483 -56.15 23.29 27.98
N ALA A 484 -56.47 22.03 27.65
CA ALA A 484 -57.49 21.25 28.39
C ALA A 484 -57.08 21.03 29.84
N ALA A 485 -55.83 20.60 30.10
CA ALA A 485 -55.28 20.42 31.44
C ALA A 485 -55.23 21.77 32.21
N TRP A 486 -54.83 22.86 31.57
CA TRP A 486 -54.79 24.18 32.14
C TRP A 486 -56.21 24.66 32.56
N THR A 487 -57.20 24.47 31.71
CA THR A 487 -58.63 24.83 32.05
C THR A 487 -59.10 24.01 33.24
N GLN A 488 -58.85 22.69 33.26
CA GLN A 488 -59.21 21.81 34.36
C GLN A 488 -58.58 22.27 35.71
N LEU A 489 -57.28 22.66 35.67
CA LEU A 489 -56.58 23.17 36.86
C LEU A 489 -57.14 24.49 37.34
N ARG A 490 -57.44 25.44 36.44
CA ARG A 490 -58.06 26.72 36.75
C ARG A 490 -59.48 26.60 37.32
N ASP A 491 -60.26 25.71 36.73
CA ASP A 491 -61.61 25.43 37.21
C ASP A 491 -61.61 24.73 38.58
N GLY A 492 -60.53 23.92 38.82
CA GLY A 492 -60.23 23.29 40.12
C GLY A 492 -59.64 24.23 41.18
N GLY A 493 -59.48 25.52 40.86
CA GLY A 493 -58.99 26.58 41.79
C GLY A 493 -57.48 26.83 41.80
N ASP A 494 -56.68 26.14 40.97
CA ASP A 494 -55.27 26.43 40.85
C ASP A 494 -54.96 27.68 39.97
N GLN A 495 -54.84 28.84 40.64
CA GLN A 495 -54.58 30.14 40.03
C GLN A 495 -53.09 30.26 39.56
N THR A 496 -52.20 29.34 39.91
CA THR A 496 -50.78 29.36 39.57
C THR A 496 -50.48 28.74 38.23
N ALA A 497 -51.47 27.99 37.64
CA ALA A 497 -51.28 27.33 36.35
C ALA A 497 -51.05 28.32 35.21
N ASN A 498 -49.92 28.20 34.51
CA ASN A 498 -49.47 29.05 33.41
C ASN A 498 -49.07 28.22 32.18
N ILE A 499 -49.32 28.74 30.97
CA ILE A 499 -48.96 28.11 29.72
C ILE A 499 -47.82 28.87 29.07
N VAL A 500 -46.73 28.14 28.74
CA VAL A 500 -45.63 28.61 27.91
C VAL A 500 -45.81 28.03 26.51
N ALA A 501 -46.10 28.87 25.52
CA ALA A 501 -46.40 28.41 24.15
C ALA A 501 -45.13 28.39 23.28
N PHE A 502 -44.95 27.28 22.54
CA PHE A 502 -43.94 27.11 21.50
C PHE A 502 -44.62 27.04 20.11
N LYS A 503 -43.81 26.87 19.02
CA LYS A 503 -44.41 26.82 17.66
C LYS A 503 -45.47 25.72 17.51
N THR A 504 -45.19 24.47 17.92
CA THR A 504 -46.03 23.29 17.74
C THR A 504 -46.55 22.69 19.05
N MET A 505 -45.85 22.92 20.13
CA MET A 505 -46.09 22.38 21.49
C MET A 505 -46.38 23.51 22.46
N ALA A 506 -46.79 23.15 23.68
CA ALA A 506 -46.85 24.08 24.80
C ALA A 506 -46.35 23.36 26.08
N ALA A 507 -45.90 24.13 27.05
CA ALA A 507 -45.58 23.61 28.40
C ALA A 507 -46.56 24.15 29.41
N LEU A 508 -46.79 23.37 30.47
CA LEU A 508 -47.66 23.73 31.60
C LEU A 508 -46.80 23.86 32.85
N GLU A 509 -46.89 25.00 33.53
CA GLU A 509 -46.21 25.32 34.76
C GLU A 509 -47.23 25.55 35.89
N THR A 510 -46.95 25.03 37.07
CA THR A 510 -47.76 25.21 38.28
C THR A 510 -46.90 25.35 39.51
N ALA A 511 -47.35 26.02 40.55
CA ALA A 511 -46.62 26.15 41.81
C ALA A 511 -46.34 24.79 42.47
N GLY A 512 -47.26 23.81 42.30
CA GLY A 512 -47.05 22.44 42.77
C GLY A 512 -45.89 21.72 42.08
N LEU A 513 -45.81 21.85 40.72
CA LEU A 513 -44.68 21.27 39.96
C LEU A 513 -43.34 21.97 40.28
N GLU A 514 -43.34 23.30 40.44
CA GLU A 514 -42.15 24.04 40.82
C GLU A 514 -41.65 23.71 42.21
N ALA A 515 -42.55 23.46 43.20
CA ALA A 515 -42.15 22.98 44.52
C ALA A 515 -41.46 21.61 44.47
N ILE A 516 -41.98 20.70 43.63
CA ILE A 516 -41.34 19.38 43.40
C ILE A 516 -40.03 19.55 42.64
N SER A 517 -39.98 20.39 41.62
CA SER A 517 -38.77 20.71 40.86
C SER A 517 -37.67 21.33 41.72
N LYS A 518 -38.01 22.16 42.69
CA LYS A 518 -37.04 22.72 43.66
C LYS A 518 -36.44 21.58 44.53
N ARG A 519 -37.29 20.71 45.09
CA ARG A 519 -36.82 19.56 45.89
C ARG A 519 -35.92 18.63 45.05
N HIS A 520 -36.28 18.45 43.81
CA HIS A 520 -35.47 17.66 42.87
C HIS A 520 -34.12 18.32 42.63
N ARG A 521 -34.02 19.63 42.40
CA ARG A 521 -32.75 20.35 42.25
C ARG A 521 -31.89 20.27 43.53
N ASP A 522 -32.50 20.45 44.73
CA ASP A 522 -31.80 20.33 46.00
C ASP A 522 -31.30 18.89 46.21
N TRP A 523 -32.07 17.88 45.83
CA TRP A 523 -31.67 16.49 45.85
C TRP A 523 -30.52 16.22 44.88
N LEU A 524 -30.56 16.75 43.64
CA LEU A 524 -29.52 16.57 42.64
C LEU A 524 -28.15 17.13 43.11
N GLN A 525 -28.13 18.26 43.81
CA GLN A 525 -26.90 18.82 44.37
C GLN A 525 -26.21 17.86 45.36
N ILE A 526 -26.99 17.10 46.13
CA ILE A 526 -26.49 16.14 47.10
C ILE A 526 -26.14 14.83 46.39
N TRP A 527 -27.00 14.41 45.47
CA TRP A 527 -26.89 13.12 44.80
C TRP A 527 -25.73 13.05 43.79
N THR A 528 -25.51 14.09 43.01
CA THR A 528 -24.48 14.10 41.93
C THR A 528 -23.06 13.69 42.43
N PRO A 529 -22.52 14.22 43.51
CA PRO A 529 -21.18 13.79 43.99
C PRO A 529 -21.21 12.35 44.53
N VAL A 530 -22.32 11.90 45.19
CA VAL A 530 -22.48 10.54 45.66
C VAL A 530 -22.55 9.56 44.48
N TRP A 531 -23.34 9.91 43.46
CA TRP A 531 -23.43 9.13 42.22
C TRP A 531 -22.06 8.99 41.57
N SER A 532 -21.31 10.09 41.39
CA SER A 532 -19.98 10.09 40.79
C SER A 532 -19.01 9.17 41.54
N ALA A 533 -19.07 9.16 42.87
CA ALA A 533 -18.26 8.27 43.71
C ALA A 533 -18.64 6.78 43.55
N LEU A 534 -19.95 6.46 43.54
CA LEU A 534 -20.45 5.09 43.35
C LEU A 534 -20.11 4.58 41.95
N TRP A 535 -20.30 5.41 40.91
CA TRP A 535 -19.92 5.12 39.52
C TRP A 535 -18.44 4.80 39.42
N SER A 536 -17.58 5.68 39.95
CA SER A 536 -16.12 5.47 39.95
C SER A 536 -15.69 4.17 40.66
N THR A 537 -16.38 3.83 41.75
CA THR A 537 -16.14 2.57 42.48
C THR A 537 -16.54 1.36 41.64
N ALA A 538 -17.75 1.38 41.05
CA ALA A 538 -18.21 0.31 40.16
C ALA A 538 -17.33 0.08 38.94
N LEU A 539 -16.80 1.16 38.33
CA LEU A 539 -15.80 1.06 37.25
C LEU A 539 -14.49 0.42 37.72
N LYS A 540 -14.01 0.75 38.93
CA LYS A 540 -12.78 0.14 39.49
C LYS A 540 -12.93 -1.34 39.77
N GLU A 541 -14.11 -1.78 40.20
CA GLU A 541 -14.40 -3.19 40.43
C GLU A 541 -14.37 -4.02 39.14
N LEU A 542 -14.70 -3.43 38.01
CA LEU A 542 -14.57 -4.07 36.70
C LEU A 542 -13.11 -4.37 36.30
N LEU A 543 -12.13 -3.57 36.74
CA LEU A 543 -10.72 -3.70 36.30
C LEU A 543 -10.11 -5.07 36.54
N VAL A 544 -10.59 -5.81 37.56
CA VAL A 544 -10.16 -7.20 37.86
C VAL A 544 -10.46 -8.13 36.67
N TRP A 545 -11.48 -7.83 35.88
CA TRP A 545 -11.96 -8.65 34.78
C TRP A 545 -11.39 -8.25 33.41
N ARG A 546 -10.35 -7.43 33.38
CA ARG A 546 -9.71 -6.96 32.14
C ARG A 546 -9.26 -8.12 31.24
N ALA A 547 -8.63 -9.14 31.83
CA ALA A 547 -8.14 -10.29 31.07
C ALA A 547 -9.28 -11.06 30.38
N SER A 548 -10.42 -11.29 31.10
CA SER A 548 -11.61 -11.93 30.54
C SER A 548 -12.24 -11.10 29.40
N SER A 549 -12.32 -9.77 29.58
CA SER A 549 -12.84 -8.87 28.53
C SER A 549 -11.99 -8.87 27.26
N ILE A 550 -10.65 -8.88 27.39
CA ILE A 550 -9.72 -8.99 26.25
C ILE A 550 -9.84 -10.37 25.59
N ALA A 551 -9.93 -11.45 26.39
CA ALA A 551 -10.10 -12.79 25.84
C ALA A 551 -11.41 -12.91 25.03
N LEU A 552 -12.51 -12.33 25.54
CA LEU A 552 -13.80 -12.24 24.85
C LEU A 552 -13.67 -11.49 23.51
N GLU A 553 -13.02 -10.33 23.50
CA GLU A 553 -12.82 -9.55 22.27
C GLU A 553 -12.02 -10.32 21.22
N ASN A 554 -10.91 -10.96 21.63
CA ASN A 554 -10.08 -11.76 20.74
C ASN A 554 -10.85 -12.94 20.16
N TRP A 555 -11.64 -13.64 20.99
CA TRP A 555 -12.49 -14.76 20.55
C TRP A 555 -13.55 -14.29 19.54
N CYS A 556 -14.20 -13.14 19.79
CA CYS A 556 -15.17 -12.55 18.87
C CYS A 556 -14.51 -12.09 17.56
N ALA A 557 -13.29 -11.54 17.60
CA ALA A 557 -12.54 -11.16 16.43
C ALA A 557 -12.21 -12.38 15.54
N GLU A 558 -11.79 -13.49 16.17
CA GLU A 558 -11.55 -14.77 15.51
C GLU A 558 -12.82 -15.30 14.82
N LEU A 559 -13.94 -15.24 15.50
CA LEU A 559 -15.23 -15.66 14.96
C LEU A 559 -15.66 -14.78 13.78
N ASP A 560 -15.53 -13.45 13.88
CA ASP A 560 -15.91 -12.49 12.83
C ASP A 560 -15.06 -12.66 11.57
N VAL A 561 -13.73 -12.80 11.72
CA VAL A 561 -12.82 -13.05 10.58
C VAL A 561 -13.15 -14.39 9.93
N SER A 562 -13.32 -15.45 10.72
CA SER A 562 -13.62 -16.80 10.21
C SER A 562 -14.96 -16.81 9.48
N TRP A 563 -15.98 -16.13 10.01
CA TRP A 563 -17.29 -15.96 9.40
C TRP A 563 -17.19 -15.19 8.08
N THR A 564 -16.50 -14.04 8.09
CA THR A 564 -16.33 -13.17 6.92
C THR A 564 -15.58 -13.90 5.80
N VAL A 565 -14.44 -14.53 6.12
CA VAL A 565 -13.62 -15.24 5.13
C VAL A 565 -14.33 -16.50 4.62
N GLY A 566 -15.04 -17.22 5.49
CA GLY A 566 -15.87 -18.37 5.10
C GLY A 566 -17.00 -17.97 4.13
N GLY A 567 -17.65 -16.85 4.37
CA GLY A 567 -18.66 -16.28 3.48
C GLY A 567 -18.08 -15.87 2.13
N ILE A 568 -16.91 -15.19 2.14
CA ILE A 568 -16.17 -14.82 0.92
C ILE A 568 -15.78 -16.08 0.12
N ALA A 569 -15.25 -17.11 0.78
CA ALA A 569 -14.85 -18.35 0.12
C ALA A 569 -16.02 -19.02 -0.60
N THR A 570 -17.20 -18.98 0.00
CA THR A 570 -18.43 -19.52 -0.62
C THR A 570 -18.89 -18.64 -1.80
N GLU A 571 -18.99 -17.32 -1.59
CA GLU A 571 -19.45 -16.34 -2.59
C GLU A 571 -18.52 -16.31 -3.82
N TRP A 572 -17.18 -16.39 -3.60
CA TRP A 572 -16.16 -16.24 -4.63
C TRP A 572 -15.59 -17.58 -5.13
N SER A 573 -16.13 -18.70 -4.66
CA SER A 573 -15.69 -20.06 -5.02
C SER A 573 -14.20 -20.27 -4.77
N TRP A 574 -13.72 -19.90 -3.60
CA TRP A 574 -12.36 -20.14 -3.15
C TRP A 574 -12.26 -21.46 -2.40
N ASN A 575 -11.15 -22.16 -2.55
CA ASN A 575 -10.94 -23.47 -1.99
C ASN A 575 -9.85 -23.46 -0.89
N ARG A 576 -9.96 -24.45 0.03
CA ARG A 576 -8.99 -24.65 1.09
C ARG A 576 -7.64 -25.10 0.48
N PRO A 577 -6.50 -24.43 0.82
CA PRO A 577 -5.18 -24.88 0.44
C PRO A 577 -4.77 -26.13 1.23
N VAL A 578 -3.84 -26.92 0.71
CA VAL A 578 -3.22 -28.07 1.36
C VAL A 578 -1.75 -27.73 1.62
N PHE A 579 -1.34 -27.72 2.88
CA PHE A 579 0.04 -27.49 3.24
C PHE A 579 0.85 -28.79 3.24
N VAL A 580 2.05 -28.72 2.69
CA VAL A 580 3.00 -29.84 2.63
C VAL A 580 4.23 -29.50 3.47
N PRO A 581 4.61 -30.32 4.46
CA PRO A 581 5.86 -30.12 5.16
C PRO A 581 7.05 -30.30 4.22
N GLY A 582 8.03 -29.40 4.28
CA GLY A 582 9.23 -29.45 3.46
C GLY A 582 10.34 -28.53 3.98
N ALA A 583 11.59 -28.90 3.77
CA ALA A 583 12.73 -28.03 4.04
C ALA A 583 12.83 -26.91 3.00
N VAL A 584 12.36 -27.16 1.78
CA VAL A 584 12.36 -26.24 0.64
C VAL A 584 10.90 -25.93 0.26
N SER A 585 10.64 -24.68 -0.11
CA SER A 585 9.29 -24.26 -0.52
C SER A 585 8.91 -24.77 -1.91
N SER A 586 7.62 -25.03 -2.11
CA SER A 586 7.06 -25.46 -3.40
C SER A 586 5.62 -24.96 -3.58
N ILE A 587 5.20 -24.84 -4.83
CA ILE A 587 3.85 -24.49 -5.23
C ILE A 587 3.38 -25.46 -6.31
N ASP A 588 2.19 -26.03 -6.13
CA ASP A 588 1.43 -26.71 -7.16
C ASP A 588 0.00 -26.14 -7.14
N VAL A 589 -0.30 -25.28 -8.11
CA VAL A 589 -1.58 -24.58 -8.20
C VAL A 589 -2.29 -24.92 -9.50
N THR A 590 -3.56 -25.31 -9.39
CA THR A 590 -4.45 -25.59 -10.52
C THR A 590 -5.62 -24.62 -10.50
N GLY A 591 -5.96 -24.06 -11.67
CA GLY A 591 -7.10 -23.17 -11.84
C GLY A 591 -6.96 -21.85 -11.05
N LEU A 592 -5.75 -21.30 -10.99
CA LEU A 592 -5.43 -20.02 -10.34
C LEU A 592 -6.19 -18.87 -11.00
N ARG A 593 -6.83 -18.03 -10.21
CA ARG A 593 -7.58 -16.85 -10.63
C ARG A 593 -7.07 -15.62 -9.90
N HIS A 594 -7.32 -14.43 -10.45
CA HIS A 594 -6.89 -13.17 -9.82
C HIS A 594 -8.01 -12.62 -8.93
N PRO A 595 -7.84 -12.59 -7.59
CA PRO A 595 -8.93 -12.29 -6.65
C PRO A 595 -9.51 -10.87 -6.79
N ILE A 596 -8.71 -9.91 -7.24
CA ILE A 596 -9.13 -8.52 -7.44
C ILE A 596 -9.78 -8.34 -8.82
N LEU A 597 -9.11 -8.79 -9.89
CA LEU A 597 -9.59 -8.57 -11.25
C LEU A 597 -10.93 -9.22 -11.52
N GLU A 598 -11.18 -10.42 -10.98
CA GLU A 598 -12.50 -11.08 -11.08
C GLU A 598 -13.66 -10.26 -10.48
N ARG A 599 -13.36 -9.35 -9.54
CA ARG A 599 -14.39 -8.52 -8.89
C ARG A 599 -14.56 -7.15 -9.54
N LEU A 600 -13.47 -6.60 -10.09
CA LEU A 600 -13.47 -5.27 -10.68
C LEU A 600 -13.81 -5.26 -12.18
N THR A 601 -13.60 -6.40 -12.88
CA THR A 601 -13.83 -6.48 -14.33
C THR A 601 -15.10 -7.28 -14.64
N LYS A 602 -15.76 -6.92 -15.75
CA LYS A 602 -16.92 -7.67 -16.28
C LYS A 602 -16.51 -8.85 -17.17
N VAL A 603 -15.21 -8.94 -17.52
CA VAL A 603 -14.68 -10.00 -18.38
C VAL A 603 -14.24 -11.17 -17.51
N PRO A 604 -14.68 -12.41 -17.80
CA PRO A 604 -14.24 -13.59 -17.05
C PRO A 604 -12.71 -13.71 -17.09
N TYR A 605 -12.10 -13.98 -15.92
CA TYR A 605 -10.66 -14.21 -15.82
C TYR A 605 -10.32 -15.62 -16.33
N VAL A 606 -9.32 -15.74 -17.19
CA VAL A 606 -8.81 -17.04 -17.66
C VAL A 606 -7.94 -17.65 -16.55
N SER A 607 -8.34 -18.83 -16.06
CA SER A 607 -7.60 -19.52 -15.00
C SER A 607 -6.32 -20.17 -15.51
N HIS A 608 -5.31 -20.29 -14.63
CA HIS A 608 -4.00 -20.83 -14.97
C HIS A 608 -3.58 -21.94 -14.01
N SER A 609 -2.67 -22.81 -14.46
CA SER A 609 -2.05 -23.83 -13.62
C SER A 609 -0.54 -23.71 -13.71
N LEU A 610 0.14 -23.79 -12.55
CA LEU A 610 1.59 -23.61 -12.46
C LEU A 610 2.16 -24.48 -11.35
N VAL A 611 3.32 -25.07 -11.63
CA VAL A 611 4.07 -25.89 -10.67
C VAL A 611 5.47 -25.32 -10.52
N LEU A 612 5.90 -25.06 -9.28
CA LEU A 612 7.27 -24.70 -8.91
C LEU A 612 7.74 -25.69 -7.83
N GLU A 613 8.68 -26.55 -8.19
CA GLU A 613 9.17 -27.64 -7.34
C GLU A 613 10.70 -27.62 -7.26
N PRO A 614 11.27 -28.17 -6.16
CA PRO A 614 12.71 -28.41 -6.09
C PRO A 614 13.14 -29.32 -7.25
N GLU A 615 14.31 -29.06 -7.83
CA GLU A 615 15.00 -29.87 -8.85
C GLU A 615 14.35 -29.89 -10.25
N SER A 616 13.02 -29.98 -10.37
CA SER A 616 12.35 -30.14 -11.66
C SER A 616 11.96 -28.83 -12.33
N ASN A 617 11.48 -27.86 -11.57
CA ASN A 617 11.06 -26.55 -12.04
C ASN A 617 11.16 -25.51 -10.93
N VAL A 618 12.35 -24.97 -10.73
CA VAL A 618 12.59 -23.97 -9.68
C VAL A 618 12.09 -22.59 -10.07
N GLY A 619 12.00 -22.28 -11.39
CA GLY A 619 11.60 -20.97 -11.87
C GLY A 619 10.95 -20.99 -13.23
N VAL A 620 10.21 -19.94 -13.52
CA VAL A 620 9.50 -19.75 -14.78
C VAL A 620 9.86 -18.41 -15.42
N LEU A 621 10.24 -18.45 -16.71
CA LEU A 621 10.26 -17.27 -17.56
C LEU A 621 8.93 -17.18 -18.32
N LEU A 622 8.21 -16.08 -18.10
CA LEU A 622 6.89 -15.83 -18.66
C LEU A 622 6.98 -14.83 -19.81
N TYR A 623 6.79 -15.32 -21.02
CA TYR A 623 6.77 -14.51 -22.23
C TYR A 623 5.37 -14.07 -22.61
N GLY A 624 5.28 -13.06 -23.44
CA GLY A 624 4.02 -12.58 -23.99
C GLY A 624 4.03 -11.09 -24.25
N MET A 625 3.11 -10.66 -25.08
CA MET A 625 2.93 -9.24 -25.44
C MET A 625 2.51 -8.39 -24.26
N ASN A 626 2.68 -7.08 -24.36
CA ASN A 626 2.09 -6.16 -23.42
C ASN A 626 0.56 -6.30 -23.45
N ALA A 627 -0.06 -6.15 -22.28
CA ALA A 627 -1.48 -6.40 -22.05
C ALA A 627 -1.96 -7.86 -22.22
N SER A 628 -1.08 -8.84 -22.46
CA SER A 628 -1.46 -10.26 -22.50
C SER A 628 -1.89 -10.83 -21.15
N GLY A 629 -1.46 -10.20 -20.05
CA GLY A 629 -1.81 -10.62 -18.68
C GLY A 629 -0.66 -11.18 -17.85
N LYS A 630 0.62 -11.02 -18.26
CA LYS A 630 1.82 -11.50 -17.54
C LYS A 630 1.84 -11.03 -16.09
N SER A 631 1.80 -9.71 -15.88
CA SER A 631 1.79 -9.08 -14.55
C SER A 631 0.57 -9.51 -13.72
N SER A 632 -0.59 -9.69 -14.36
CA SER A 632 -1.81 -10.18 -13.70
C SER A 632 -1.65 -11.61 -13.19
N LEU A 633 -1.02 -12.51 -13.97
CA LEU A 633 -0.75 -13.89 -13.54
C LEU A 633 0.22 -13.93 -12.36
N MET A 634 1.31 -13.15 -12.40
CA MET A 634 2.27 -13.07 -11.29
C MET A 634 1.63 -12.52 -10.02
N LYS A 635 0.82 -11.45 -10.13
CA LYS A 635 0.08 -10.89 -9.00
C LYS A 635 -0.93 -11.89 -8.44
N ALA A 636 -1.63 -12.64 -9.30
CA ALA A 636 -2.53 -13.69 -8.86
C ALA A 636 -1.82 -14.78 -8.06
N LEU A 637 -0.62 -15.21 -8.50
CA LEU A 637 0.20 -16.19 -7.78
C LEU A 637 0.66 -15.65 -6.41
N GLY A 638 1.21 -14.44 -6.37
CA GLY A 638 1.65 -13.81 -5.13
C GLY A 638 0.50 -13.64 -4.12
N LEU A 639 -0.67 -13.15 -4.57
CA LEU A 639 -1.86 -13.00 -3.73
C LEU A 639 -2.41 -14.36 -3.27
N CYS A 640 -2.36 -15.40 -4.10
CA CYS A 640 -2.77 -16.75 -3.73
C CYS A 640 -1.90 -17.31 -2.60
N VAL A 641 -0.58 -17.15 -2.69
CA VAL A 641 0.37 -17.55 -1.63
C VAL A 641 0.14 -16.76 -0.36
N LEU A 642 -0.02 -15.43 -0.45
CA LEU A 642 -0.32 -14.56 0.70
C LEU A 642 -1.61 -14.98 1.42
N LEU A 643 -2.68 -15.26 0.68
CA LEU A 643 -3.95 -15.73 1.24
C LEU A 643 -3.78 -17.08 1.94
N ALA A 644 -3.11 -18.05 1.32
CA ALA A 644 -2.83 -19.34 1.93
C ALA A 644 -2.06 -19.17 3.25
N GLN A 645 -1.02 -18.34 3.25
CA GLN A 645 -0.18 -18.09 4.43
C GLN A 645 -0.77 -17.10 5.43
N ALA A 646 -1.89 -16.44 5.10
CA ALA A 646 -2.77 -15.80 6.08
C ALA A 646 -3.68 -16.82 6.81
N GLY A 647 -3.73 -18.07 6.34
CA GLY A 647 -4.63 -19.12 6.81
C GLY A 647 -6.04 -18.99 6.24
N PHE A 648 -6.16 -18.58 4.97
CA PHE A 648 -7.42 -18.36 4.27
C PHE A 648 -7.58 -19.29 3.05
N PRO A 649 -8.80 -19.60 2.62
CA PRO A 649 -9.07 -20.18 1.31
C PRO A 649 -8.53 -19.31 0.18
N VAL A 650 -8.22 -19.93 -0.96
CA VAL A 650 -7.50 -19.30 -2.07
C VAL A 650 -8.30 -19.30 -3.38
N PRO A 651 -8.08 -18.34 -4.29
CA PRO A 651 -8.74 -18.22 -5.58
C PRO A 651 -8.17 -19.23 -6.59
N ALA A 652 -8.21 -20.51 -6.28
CA ALA A 652 -7.73 -21.59 -7.12
C ALA A 652 -8.64 -22.82 -6.99
N THR A 653 -8.61 -23.73 -7.96
CA THR A 653 -9.32 -25.01 -7.87
C THR A 653 -8.64 -25.91 -6.84
N SER A 654 -7.30 -25.95 -6.84
CA SER A 654 -6.49 -26.59 -5.81
C SER A 654 -5.16 -25.86 -5.63
N LEU A 655 -4.63 -25.90 -4.41
CA LEU A 655 -3.29 -25.43 -4.08
C LEU A 655 -2.64 -26.40 -3.10
N ARG A 656 -1.44 -26.90 -3.47
CA ARG A 656 -0.52 -27.59 -2.56
C ARG A 656 0.69 -26.68 -2.35
N LEU A 657 1.02 -26.36 -1.11
CA LEU A 657 1.99 -25.35 -0.76
C LEU A 657 2.93 -25.83 0.36
N ALA A 658 4.25 -25.86 0.10
CA ALA A 658 5.24 -25.81 1.17
C ALA A 658 5.53 -24.33 1.46
N PRO A 659 5.25 -23.82 2.70
CA PRO A 659 5.23 -22.40 2.98
C PRO A 659 6.55 -21.68 2.71
N PHE A 660 6.45 -20.44 2.23
CA PHE A 660 7.56 -19.52 2.04
C PHE A 660 7.89 -18.76 3.32
N THR A 661 9.14 -18.38 3.50
CA THR A 661 9.61 -17.45 4.56
C THR A 661 9.80 -16.03 4.05
N ALA A 662 9.92 -15.85 2.73
CA ALA A 662 10.02 -14.52 2.12
C ALA A 662 9.34 -14.46 0.75
N ILE A 663 8.76 -13.31 0.44
CA ILE A 663 8.22 -12.97 -0.89
C ILE A 663 8.81 -11.63 -1.30
N PHE A 664 9.51 -11.62 -2.43
CA PHE A 664 10.09 -10.43 -3.04
C PHE A 664 9.38 -10.13 -4.35
N THR A 665 9.11 -8.86 -4.59
CA THR A 665 8.46 -8.41 -5.82
C THR A 665 9.27 -7.33 -6.53
N ARG A 666 9.20 -7.31 -7.86
CA ARG A 666 9.70 -6.25 -8.73
C ARG A 666 8.76 -6.15 -9.95
N ILE A 667 7.56 -5.60 -9.74
CA ILE A 667 6.46 -5.63 -10.74
C ILE A 667 6.19 -4.24 -11.32
N LEU A 668 6.47 -3.17 -10.60
CA LEU A 668 6.23 -1.80 -11.04
C LEU A 668 7.53 -1.00 -11.04
N SER A 669 7.79 -0.26 -12.11
CA SER A 669 8.84 0.76 -12.14
C SER A 669 8.33 2.01 -11.43
N ASN A 670 8.72 2.23 -10.19
CA ASN A 670 8.55 3.52 -9.55
C ASN A 670 9.80 4.35 -9.85
N ASP A 671 9.66 5.40 -10.64
CA ASP A 671 10.70 6.42 -10.80
C ASP A 671 10.84 7.15 -9.47
N ASN A 672 11.89 6.88 -8.74
CA ASN A 672 12.21 7.61 -7.53
C ASN A 672 12.98 8.90 -7.90
N LEU A 673 12.27 9.84 -8.52
CA LEU A 673 12.77 11.15 -8.91
C LEU A 673 13.41 11.93 -7.74
N TRP A 674 12.97 11.65 -6.51
CA TRP A 674 13.42 12.31 -5.29
C TRP A 674 14.83 11.86 -4.85
N ALA A 675 15.22 10.62 -5.17
CA ALA A 675 16.55 10.10 -4.84
C ALA A 675 17.62 10.50 -5.87
N GLY A 676 17.26 11.15 -6.97
CA GLY A 676 18.18 11.50 -8.07
C GLY A 676 18.80 10.28 -8.76
N LEU A 677 18.25 9.10 -8.56
CA LEU A 677 18.67 7.85 -9.18
C LEU A 677 17.86 7.61 -10.45
N SER A 678 18.52 7.11 -11.49
CA SER A 678 17.81 6.62 -12.69
C SER A 678 16.93 5.41 -12.32
N SER A 679 15.83 5.19 -13.03
CA SER A 679 14.96 4.01 -12.86
C SER A 679 15.74 2.71 -12.84
N PHE A 680 16.77 2.58 -13.68
CA PHE A 680 17.66 1.44 -13.72
C PHE A 680 18.50 1.26 -12.44
N ALA A 681 19.00 2.35 -11.84
CA ALA A 681 19.78 2.26 -10.59
C ALA A 681 18.92 1.83 -9.41
N VAL A 682 17.67 2.30 -9.33
CA VAL A 682 16.69 1.85 -8.34
C VAL A 682 16.42 0.36 -8.53
N GLU A 683 16.15 -0.06 -9.76
CA GLU A 683 15.91 -1.45 -10.13
C GLU A 683 17.06 -2.37 -9.71
N MET A 684 18.29 -1.98 -10.00
CA MET A 684 19.48 -2.77 -9.64
C MET A 684 19.72 -2.82 -8.13
N THR A 685 19.32 -1.78 -7.40
CA THR A 685 19.39 -1.80 -5.92
C THR A 685 18.40 -2.80 -5.34
N GLU A 686 17.16 -2.80 -5.80
CA GLU A 686 16.13 -3.77 -5.39
C GLU A 686 16.52 -5.20 -5.79
N PHE A 687 17.04 -5.38 -7.00
CA PHE A 687 17.50 -6.70 -7.47
C PHE A 687 18.71 -7.22 -6.68
N ARG A 688 19.64 -6.33 -6.31
CA ARG A 688 20.76 -6.67 -5.41
C ARG A 688 20.25 -7.20 -4.07
N GLU A 689 19.22 -6.58 -3.49
CA GLU A 689 18.63 -7.05 -2.24
C GLU A 689 18.00 -8.43 -2.38
N ILE A 690 17.28 -8.67 -3.47
CA ILE A 690 16.74 -10.00 -3.79
C ILE A 690 17.88 -11.02 -3.85
N LEU A 691 18.95 -10.73 -4.60
CA LEU A 691 20.09 -11.62 -4.74
C LEU A 691 20.87 -11.86 -3.43
N GLN A 692 20.81 -10.95 -2.46
CA GLN A 692 21.44 -11.12 -1.15
C GLN A 692 20.60 -11.93 -0.17
N LEU A 693 19.29 -11.82 -0.22
CA LEU A 693 18.38 -12.27 0.82
C LEU A 693 17.52 -13.48 0.44
N ALA A 694 17.33 -13.73 -0.87
CA ALA A 694 16.52 -14.85 -1.32
C ALA A 694 17.27 -16.20 -1.14
N ASP A 695 16.55 -17.18 -0.63
CA ASP A 695 16.98 -18.55 -0.35
C ASP A 695 16.02 -19.58 -0.98
N GLU A 696 16.17 -20.85 -0.64
CA GLU A 696 15.33 -21.96 -1.10
C GLU A 696 13.87 -21.90 -0.57
N ARG A 697 13.59 -21.05 0.42
CA ARG A 697 12.27 -20.81 0.98
C ARG A 697 11.67 -19.46 0.56
N SER A 698 12.22 -18.84 -0.48
CA SER A 698 11.80 -17.54 -0.99
C SER A 698 11.05 -17.68 -2.31
N LEU A 699 10.05 -16.77 -2.52
CA LEU A 699 9.35 -16.57 -3.80
C LEU A 699 9.73 -15.19 -4.37
N VAL A 700 10.19 -15.15 -5.62
CA VAL A 700 10.55 -13.91 -6.32
C VAL A 700 9.65 -13.71 -7.54
N LEU A 701 9.00 -12.56 -7.63
CA LEU A 701 8.11 -12.17 -8.73
C LEU A 701 8.66 -10.90 -9.40
N GLY A 702 9.14 -11.04 -10.64
CA GLY A 702 9.77 -9.94 -11.38
C GLY A 702 9.12 -9.67 -12.73
N ASP A 703 8.87 -8.41 -13.05
CA ASP A 703 8.26 -7.99 -14.32
C ASP A 703 9.22 -7.09 -15.09
N GLU A 704 9.56 -7.48 -16.31
CA GLU A 704 10.40 -6.74 -17.27
C GLU A 704 11.72 -6.23 -16.66
N LEU A 705 12.43 -7.12 -15.94
CA LEU A 705 13.71 -6.81 -15.30
C LEU A 705 14.73 -6.26 -16.32
N CYS A 706 15.45 -5.23 -15.92
CA CYS A 706 16.50 -4.55 -16.71
C CYS A 706 15.98 -3.85 -17.97
N SER A 707 14.70 -3.46 -18.01
CA SER A 707 14.12 -2.75 -19.17
C SER A 707 14.73 -1.35 -19.39
N GLY A 708 15.41 -0.77 -18.40
CA GLY A 708 16.02 0.56 -18.46
C GLY A 708 17.45 0.63 -19.05
N THR A 709 17.99 -0.50 -19.58
CA THR A 709 19.33 -0.53 -20.20
C THR A 709 19.32 -1.17 -21.58
N GLU A 710 20.48 -1.23 -22.26
CA GLU A 710 20.57 -1.85 -23.58
C GLU A 710 20.31 -3.37 -23.52
N SER A 711 19.74 -3.94 -24.60
CA SER A 711 19.23 -5.32 -24.62
C SER A 711 20.29 -6.38 -24.29
N LEU A 712 21.55 -6.20 -24.70
CA LEU A 712 22.61 -7.18 -24.47
C LEU A 712 22.98 -7.27 -22.98
N SER A 713 23.20 -6.11 -22.33
CA SER A 713 23.45 -6.07 -20.86
C SER A 713 22.25 -6.53 -20.07
N ALA A 714 21.03 -6.14 -20.46
CA ALA A 714 19.79 -6.63 -19.85
C ALA A 714 19.73 -8.16 -19.88
N THR A 715 19.93 -8.76 -21.06
CA THR A 715 19.95 -10.22 -21.21
C THR A 715 21.01 -10.89 -20.33
N ALA A 716 22.23 -10.35 -20.30
CA ALA A 716 23.31 -10.89 -19.48
C ALA A 716 23.02 -10.81 -17.97
N LEU A 717 22.51 -9.66 -17.49
CA LEU A 717 22.18 -9.44 -16.08
C LEU A 717 21.03 -10.34 -15.63
N VAL A 718 19.97 -10.45 -16.43
CA VAL A 718 18.83 -11.30 -16.11
C VAL A 718 19.23 -12.79 -16.16
N ALA A 719 20.02 -13.23 -17.15
CA ALA A 719 20.52 -14.60 -17.22
C ALA A 719 21.33 -14.98 -15.98
N ALA A 720 22.30 -14.15 -15.59
CA ALA A 720 23.11 -14.37 -14.39
C ALA A 720 22.26 -14.39 -13.11
N GLY A 721 21.23 -13.53 -13.02
CA GLY A 721 20.27 -13.52 -11.92
C GLY A 721 19.45 -14.79 -11.84
N VAL A 722 18.91 -15.27 -12.98
CA VAL A 722 18.18 -16.54 -13.11
C VAL A 722 19.05 -17.72 -12.68
N GLU A 723 20.28 -17.81 -13.17
CA GLU A 723 21.24 -18.84 -12.76
C GLU A 723 21.51 -18.83 -11.25
N THR A 724 21.74 -17.63 -10.68
CA THR A 724 22.01 -17.48 -9.24
C THR A 724 20.85 -17.96 -8.40
N LEU A 725 19.62 -17.57 -8.73
CA LEU A 725 18.41 -17.96 -8.01
C LEU A 725 18.11 -19.47 -8.20
N ALA A 726 18.31 -20.00 -9.39
CA ALA A 726 18.13 -21.42 -9.68
C ALA A 726 19.08 -22.31 -8.89
N VAL A 727 20.37 -21.94 -8.81
CA VAL A 727 21.40 -22.65 -8.01
C VAL A 727 21.05 -22.65 -6.52
N ARG A 728 20.44 -21.56 -6.01
CA ARG A 728 19.98 -21.48 -4.61
C ARG A 728 18.68 -22.25 -4.34
N GLY A 729 18.01 -22.76 -5.38
CA GLY A 729 16.71 -23.38 -5.24
C GLY A 729 15.55 -22.41 -4.96
N THR A 730 15.78 -21.11 -5.11
CA THR A 730 14.76 -20.04 -4.94
C THR A 730 13.67 -20.20 -5.98
N LYS A 731 12.40 -20.08 -5.57
CA LYS A 731 11.27 -20.12 -6.51
C LYS A 731 11.04 -18.74 -7.12
N PHE A 732 10.90 -18.66 -8.46
CA PHE A 732 10.68 -17.37 -9.11
C PHE A 732 9.80 -17.47 -10.36
N VAL A 733 9.13 -16.36 -10.67
CA VAL A 733 8.42 -16.13 -11.93
C VAL A 733 8.87 -14.78 -12.47
N PHE A 734 9.52 -14.76 -13.63
CA PHE A 734 9.98 -13.54 -14.29
C PHE A 734 9.25 -13.37 -15.62
N ALA A 735 8.51 -12.29 -15.76
CA ALA A 735 8.00 -11.86 -17.05
C ALA A 735 9.06 -11.07 -17.82
N THR A 736 9.21 -11.39 -19.09
CA THR A 736 10.26 -10.79 -19.93
C THR A 736 9.88 -10.75 -21.40
N HIS A 737 10.49 -9.82 -22.13
CA HIS A 737 10.47 -9.74 -23.59
C HIS A 737 11.81 -10.18 -24.22
N LEU A 738 12.80 -10.58 -23.41
CA LEU A 738 14.13 -10.97 -23.86
C LEU A 738 14.10 -12.44 -24.31
N HIS A 739 13.72 -12.69 -25.56
CA HIS A 739 13.57 -14.05 -26.11
C HIS A 739 14.89 -14.84 -26.16
N GLU A 740 16.03 -14.15 -26.22
CA GLU A 740 17.36 -14.74 -26.20
C GLU A 740 17.66 -15.49 -24.90
N LEU A 741 17.03 -15.09 -23.79
CA LEU A 741 17.17 -15.75 -22.49
C LEU A 741 16.79 -17.23 -22.52
N ALA A 742 15.82 -17.62 -23.39
CA ALA A 742 15.36 -19.00 -23.46
C ALA A 742 16.45 -20.01 -23.82
N ALA A 743 17.51 -19.56 -24.49
CA ALA A 743 18.67 -20.39 -24.86
C ALA A 743 19.79 -20.39 -23.78
N LEU A 744 19.72 -19.49 -22.79
CA LEU A 744 20.77 -19.26 -21.79
C LEU A 744 20.40 -19.80 -20.40
N ILE A 745 19.17 -20.22 -20.18
CA ILE A 745 18.69 -20.62 -18.85
C ILE A 745 19.01 -22.08 -18.49
N PRO A 746 19.17 -22.41 -17.20
CA PRO A 746 19.31 -23.78 -16.73
C PRO A 746 18.08 -24.65 -17.05
N ALA A 747 18.27 -25.97 -17.21
CA ALA A 747 17.19 -26.93 -17.47
C ALA A 747 16.11 -26.99 -16.37
N SER A 748 16.45 -26.56 -15.15
CA SER A 748 15.54 -26.45 -14.00
C SER A 748 14.59 -25.22 -14.08
N VAL A 749 14.72 -24.39 -15.13
CA VAL A 749 13.86 -23.22 -15.36
C VAL A 749 13.05 -23.44 -16.62
N LYS A 750 11.73 -23.35 -16.53
CA LYS A 750 10.84 -23.53 -17.66
C LYS A 750 10.42 -22.20 -18.30
N THR A 751 10.14 -22.26 -19.58
CA THR A 751 9.60 -21.13 -20.33
C THR A 751 8.13 -21.34 -20.63
N PHE A 752 7.32 -20.31 -20.40
CA PHE A 752 5.92 -20.28 -20.78
C PHE A 752 5.57 -18.97 -21.47
N HIS A 753 4.51 -18.97 -22.26
CA HIS A 753 3.97 -17.77 -22.84
C HIS A 753 2.43 -17.72 -22.72
N LEU A 754 1.90 -16.51 -22.68
CA LEU A 754 0.46 -16.26 -22.75
C LEU A 754 0.04 -16.16 -24.21
N ARG A 755 -0.80 -17.09 -24.66
CA ARG A 755 -1.25 -17.21 -26.04
C ARG A 755 -1.99 -15.95 -26.50
N VAL A 756 -1.52 -15.45 -27.66
CA VAL A 756 -2.17 -14.41 -28.44
C VAL A 756 -2.12 -14.87 -29.88
N HIS A 757 -3.21 -14.78 -30.63
CA HIS A 757 -3.21 -15.04 -32.05
C HIS A 757 -3.84 -13.89 -32.83
N TYR A 758 -3.36 -13.72 -34.05
CA TYR A 758 -3.89 -12.73 -34.97
C TYR A 758 -4.93 -13.38 -35.87
N ASP A 759 -6.14 -12.86 -35.83
CA ASP A 759 -7.23 -13.31 -36.74
C ASP A 759 -7.18 -12.48 -38.01
N ALA A 760 -6.70 -13.10 -39.07
CA ALA A 760 -6.58 -12.46 -40.37
C ALA A 760 -7.95 -12.13 -41.05
N ALA A 761 -9.04 -12.74 -40.60
CA ALA A 761 -10.36 -12.46 -41.14
C ALA A 761 -10.99 -11.18 -40.59
N THR A 762 -10.70 -10.87 -39.33
CA THR A 762 -11.22 -9.69 -38.63
C THR A 762 -10.16 -8.58 -38.45
N ASP A 763 -8.93 -8.82 -38.87
CA ASP A 763 -7.75 -7.94 -38.68
C ASP A 763 -7.52 -7.56 -37.20
N LYS A 764 -7.81 -8.48 -36.26
CA LYS A 764 -7.75 -8.27 -34.82
C LYS A 764 -6.83 -9.26 -34.11
N LEU A 765 -6.19 -8.77 -33.04
CA LEU A 765 -5.48 -9.60 -32.09
C LEU A 765 -6.48 -10.17 -31.09
N ILE A 766 -6.49 -11.49 -30.95
CA ILE A 766 -7.30 -12.22 -29.98
C ILE A 766 -6.37 -12.67 -28.85
N TYR A 767 -6.63 -12.17 -27.64
CA TYR A 767 -5.91 -12.51 -26.43
C TYR A 767 -6.57 -13.69 -25.74
N ASP A 768 -6.19 -14.92 -26.11
CA ASP A 768 -6.68 -16.15 -25.45
C ASP A 768 -6.26 -16.23 -24.00
N ARG A 769 -5.12 -15.61 -23.67
CA ARG A 769 -4.51 -15.57 -22.33
C ARG A 769 -4.25 -16.95 -21.71
N ARG A 770 -4.23 -18.04 -22.50
CA ARG A 770 -3.88 -19.38 -22.03
C ARG A 770 -2.37 -19.50 -21.87
N LEU A 771 -1.95 -20.16 -20.80
CA LEU A 771 -0.54 -20.43 -20.53
C LEU A 771 -0.11 -21.65 -21.34
N GLU A 772 0.89 -21.51 -22.20
CA GLU A 772 1.45 -22.58 -23.04
C GLU A 772 2.98 -22.64 -22.85
N GLU A 773 3.58 -23.84 -22.96
CA GLU A 773 5.02 -24.02 -22.85
C GLU A 773 5.78 -23.36 -24.01
N GLY A 774 7.00 -22.89 -23.73
CA GLY A 774 7.89 -22.22 -24.67
C GLY A 774 7.80 -20.71 -24.63
N SER A 775 8.72 -20.05 -25.37
CA SER A 775 8.83 -18.57 -25.38
C SER A 775 7.79 -17.87 -26.29
N GLY A 776 6.99 -18.63 -27.03
CA GLY A 776 6.03 -18.06 -27.98
C GLY A 776 6.69 -17.35 -29.17
N SER A 777 5.92 -16.59 -29.97
CA SER A 777 6.46 -15.81 -31.08
C SER A 777 7.06 -14.49 -30.60
N ALA A 778 8.23 -14.13 -31.14
CA ALA A 778 8.94 -12.90 -30.81
C ALA A 778 8.41 -11.63 -31.52
N LEU A 779 7.44 -11.78 -32.43
CA LEU A 779 7.17 -10.74 -33.45
C LEU A 779 5.68 -10.36 -33.51
N TYR A 780 5.20 -9.56 -32.54
CA TYR A 780 3.82 -9.04 -32.53
C TYR A 780 3.68 -7.51 -32.54
N GLY A 781 4.79 -6.74 -32.44
CA GLY A 781 4.71 -5.30 -32.30
C GLY A 781 4.00 -4.57 -33.46
N LEU A 782 4.23 -5.02 -34.69
CA LEU A 782 3.57 -4.42 -35.88
C LEU A 782 2.10 -4.87 -36.01
N GLU A 783 1.77 -6.07 -35.57
CA GLU A 783 0.40 -6.59 -35.53
C GLU A 783 -0.46 -5.83 -34.52
N VAL A 784 0.12 -5.43 -33.36
CA VAL A 784 -0.53 -4.52 -32.40
C VAL A 784 -0.80 -3.17 -33.05
N CYS A 785 0.23 -2.59 -33.71
CA CYS A 785 0.08 -1.29 -34.38
C CYS A 785 -1.00 -1.33 -35.47
N ARG A 786 -1.14 -2.47 -36.16
CA ARG A 786 -2.20 -2.67 -37.17
C ARG A 786 -3.57 -2.73 -36.51
N ALA A 787 -3.72 -3.47 -35.40
CA ALA A 787 -4.95 -3.55 -34.63
C ALA A 787 -5.36 -2.22 -33.97
N LEU A 788 -4.43 -1.26 -33.86
CA LEU A 788 -4.67 0.11 -33.39
C LEU A 788 -4.92 1.11 -34.54
N ASP A 789 -5.16 0.62 -35.77
CA ASP A 789 -5.46 1.42 -36.98
C ASP A 789 -4.37 2.47 -37.30
N LEU A 790 -3.08 2.17 -37.09
CA LEU A 790 -2.00 3.03 -37.54
C LEU A 790 -2.01 3.10 -39.09
N PRO A 791 -1.60 4.24 -39.69
CA PRO A 791 -1.63 4.42 -41.14
C PRO A 791 -0.93 3.28 -41.92
N ALA A 792 -1.62 2.67 -42.88
CA ALA A 792 -1.13 1.48 -43.62
C ALA A 792 0.26 1.71 -44.26
N GLY A 793 0.52 2.86 -44.92
CA GLY A 793 1.81 3.16 -45.49
C GLY A 793 2.96 3.24 -44.47
N TYR A 794 2.69 3.67 -43.24
CA TYR A 794 3.66 3.65 -42.14
C TYR A 794 3.97 2.21 -41.73
N LEU A 795 2.94 1.37 -41.59
CA LEU A 795 3.06 -0.05 -41.18
C LEU A 795 3.79 -0.87 -42.25
N ASP A 796 3.55 -0.61 -43.54
CA ASP A 796 4.26 -1.27 -44.64
C ASP A 796 5.75 -0.91 -44.63
N ARG A 797 6.06 0.34 -44.40
CA ARG A 797 7.47 0.80 -44.26
C ARG A 797 8.13 0.17 -43.02
N ALA A 798 7.47 0.19 -41.89
CA ALA A 798 7.97 -0.45 -40.64
C ALA A 798 8.20 -1.95 -40.83
N THR A 799 7.28 -2.65 -41.51
CA THR A 799 7.41 -4.07 -41.90
C THR A 799 8.63 -4.31 -42.78
N SER A 800 8.86 -3.45 -43.76
CA SER A 800 10.05 -3.52 -44.63
C SER A 800 11.33 -3.32 -43.84
N ILE A 801 11.39 -2.33 -42.93
CA ILE A 801 12.54 -2.09 -42.03
C ILE A 801 12.78 -3.28 -41.11
N ARG A 802 11.72 -3.85 -40.51
CA ARG A 802 11.83 -5.03 -39.67
C ARG A 802 12.47 -6.20 -40.40
N LYS A 803 12.05 -6.46 -41.67
CA LYS A 803 12.64 -7.51 -42.52
C LYS A 803 14.13 -7.26 -42.80
N GLN A 804 14.51 -6.02 -43.03
CA GLN A 804 15.92 -5.64 -43.21
C GLN A 804 16.76 -5.87 -41.95
N LEU A 805 16.23 -5.48 -40.76
CA LEU A 805 16.91 -5.66 -39.46
C LEU A 805 17.00 -7.14 -39.06
N ALA A 806 16.01 -7.95 -39.43
CA ALA A 806 16.00 -9.39 -39.17
C ALA A 806 16.97 -10.18 -40.10
N GLY A 807 17.67 -9.53 -40.99
CA GLY A 807 18.55 -10.18 -41.95
C GLY A 807 17.83 -11.06 -42.99
N VAL A 808 16.50 -10.99 -43.04
CA VAL A 808 15.71 -11.59 -44.13
C VAL A 808 15.92 -10.71 -45.34
N VAL A 809 16.95 -11.06 -46.14
CA VAL A 809 17.19 -10.42 -47.45
C VAL A 809 15.93 -10.68 -48.25
N THR A 810 15.16 -9.64 -48.51
CA THR A 810 14.20 -9.68 -49.61
C THR A 810 15.03 -9.93 -50.86
N PRO A 811 14.72 -11.00 -51.68
CA PRO A 811 15.49 -11.23 -52.88
C PRO A 811 15.42 -9.96 -53.71
N HIS A 812 16.61 -9.30 -53.88
CA HIS A 812 16.70 -8.16 -54.77
C HIS A 812 16.43 -8.66 -56.15
N ARG A 813 15.45 -8.10 -56.82
CA ARG A 813 15.21 -8.36 -58.24
C ARG A 813 16.24 -7.63 -59.03
N SER A 814 16.71 -8.23 -60.11
CA SER A 814 17.67 -7.64 -60.95
C SER A 814 17.14 -6.32 -61.61
N VAL A 815 18.01 -5.34 -61.71
CA VAL A 815 17.73 -4.09 -62.43
C VAL A 815 17.43 -4.38 -63.95
N TYR A 816 17.89 -5.52 -64.48
CA TYR A 816 17.73 -5.89 -65.88
C TYR A 816 16.48 -6.74 -66.16
N SER A 817 15.94 -7.47 -65.17
CA SER A 817 14.73 -8.27 -65.31
C SER A 817 14.03 -8.46 -63.98
N ALA A 818 12.72 -8.23 -63.93
CA ALA A 818 11.89 -8.46 -62.76
C ALA A 818 11.77 -9.93 -62.36
N ASP A 819 12.08 -10.87 -63.22
CA ASP A 819 12.01 -12.33 -63.02
C ASP A 819 13.34 -12.94 -62.56
N ALA A 820 14.43 -12.19 -62.59
CA ALA A 820 15.76 -12.64 -62.13
C ALA A 820 15.96 -12.28 -60.66
N VAL A 821 16.04 -13.31 -59.80
CA VAL A 821 16.24 -13.17 -58.34
C VAL A 821 17.73 -13.15 -58.02
N VAL A 822 18.15 -12.16 -57.18
CA VAL A 822 19.54 -11.96 -56.76
C VAL A 822 19.65 -12.36 -55.28
N ASP A 823 19.76 -13.65 -55.00
CA ASP A 823 19.80 -14.19 -53.62
C ASP A 823 21.13 -14.85 -53.25
N ARG A 824 21.71 -15.56 -54.23
CA ARG A 824 22.96 -16.33 -54.07
C ARG A 824 23.76 -16.38 -55.33
N CYS A 825 25.06 -16.61 -55.23
CA CYS A 825 25.93 -16.83 -56.38
C CYS A 825 25.62 -18.18 -57.07
N GLY A 826 25.28 -18.14 -58.37
CA GLY A 826 24.94 -19.35 -59.14
C GLY A 826 26.07 -20.37 -59.29
N VAL A 827 27.32 -19.99 -59.00
CA VAL A 827 28.50 -20.84 -59.11
C VAL A 827 28.90 -21.43 -57.75
N CYS A 828 29.15 -20.59 -56.74
CA CYS A 828 29.66 -21.05 -55.46
C CYS A 828 28.62 -21.10 -54.36
N GLY A 829 27.39 -20.72 -54.62
CA GLY A 829 26.28 -20.76 -53.63
C GLY A 829 26.37 -19.76 -52.52
N SER A 830 27.39 -18.85 -52.46
CA SER A 830 27.51 -17.86 -51.39
C SER A 830 26.34 -16.88 -51.37
N GLU A 831 25.78 -16.64 -50.16
CA GLU A 831 24.76 -15.62 -49.92
C GLU A 831 25.36 -14.22 -49.67
N CYS A 832 24.59 -13.17 -49.88
CA CYS A 832 24.98 -11.76 -49.91
C CYS A 832 25.44 -11.15 -48.56
N LYS A 833 26.23 -11.80 -47.69
CA LYS A 833 26.63 -11.16 -46.42
C LYS A 833 28.00 -10.42 -46.41
N SER A 834 28.86 -10.57 -47.41
CA SER A 834 30.22 -9.94 -47.40
C SER A 834 30.83 -9.66 -48.75
N ASN A 835 30.35 -10.20 -49.86
CA ASN A 835 30.91 -10.00 -51.21
C ASN A 835 29.74 -9.64 -52.14
N GLY A 836 29.61 -8.41 -52.55
CA GLY A 836 28.53 -7.93 -53.42
C GLY A 836 28.12 -8.96 -54.49
N LEU A 837 26.79 -9.18 -54.67
CA LEU A 837 26.27 -10.00 -55.73
C LEU A 837 25.98 -9.12 -56.94
N GLU A 838 26.49 -9.50 -58.09
CA GLU A 838 26.27 -8.79 -59.36
C GLU A 838 25.55 -9.68 -60.36
N VAL A 839 24.64 -9.07 -61.14
CA VAL A 839 23.95 -9.78 -62.20
C VAL A 839 24.74 -9.66 -63.48
N HIS A 840 25.14 -10.84 -63.97
CA HIS A 840 25.97 -10.99 -65.15
C HIS A 840 25.14 -11.55 -66.33
N HIS A 841 25.35 -11.01 -67.51
CA HIS A 841 24.78 -11.51 -68.77
C HIS A 841 25.65 -12.66 -69.27
N ILE A 842 25.06 -13.83 -69.42
CA ILE A 842 25.76 -15.05 -69.91
C ILE A 842 26.26 -14.78 -71.34
N GLN A 843 25.39 -14.27 -72.21
CA GLN A 843 25.74 -13.65 -73.46
C GLN A 843 25.74 -12.13 -73.31
N HIS A 844 26.85 -11.51 -73.51
CA HIS A 844 27.00 -10.04 -73.33
C HIS A 844 26.05 -9.23 -74.21
N GLN A 845 25.53 -8.13 -73.73
CA GLN A 845 24.63 -7.27 -74.48
C GLN A 845 25.27 -6.70 -75.77
N VAL A 846 26.59 -6.52 -75.74
CA VAL A 846 27.35 -6.10 -76.93
C VAL A 846 27.36 -7.15 -78.08
N ASP A 847 27.16 -8.45 -77.66
CA ASP A 847 27.12 -9.60 -78.53
C ASP A 847 25.69 -10.07 -78.83
N GLY A 848 24.68 -9.21 -78.53
CA GLY A 848 23.30 -9.43 -78.89
C GLY A 848 22.50 -10.18 -77.77
N GLY A 849 23.01 -10.27 -76.52
CA GLY A 849 22.37 -10.87 -75.41
C GLY A 849 21.15 -10.09 -74.89
N ASP A 850 20.06 -10.76 -74.63
CA ASP A 850 18.82 -10.16 -74.09
C ASP A 850 18.78 -10.12 -72.55
N ASN A 851 17.79 -9.37 -71.99
CA ASN A 851 17.58 -9.25 -70.57
C ASN A 851 16.63 -10.30 -69.97
N LYS A 852 16.38 -11.41 -70.65
CA LYS A 852 15.57 -12.47 -70.14
C LYS A 852 16.29 -13.23 -69.01
N ALA A 853 15.56 -13.73 -68.06
CA ALA A 853 16.10 -14.51 -66.94
C ALA A 853 16.92 -15.75 -67.40
N SER A 854 16.75 -16.21 -68.67
CA SER A 854 17.55 -17.27 -69.27
C SER A 854 18.98 -16.86 -69.64
N ASN A 855 19.21 -15.55 -69.79
CA ASN A 855 20.53 -14.97 -70.11
C ASN A 855 21.17 -14.29 -68.92
N LEU A 856 20.54 -14.31 -67.74
CA LEU A 856 21.04 -13.67 -66.55
C LEU A 856 21.46 -14.69 -65.49
N VAL A 857 22.61 -14.43 -64.85
CA VAL A 857 23.10 -15.19 -63.69
C VAL A 857 23.59 -14.28 -62.59
N CYS A 858 23.29 -14.58 -61.31
CA CYS A 858 23.82 -13.86 -60.18
C CYS A 858 25.19 -14.45 -59.77
N LEU A 859 26.22 -13.63 -59.69
CA LEU A 859 27.57 -14.00 -59.30
C LEU A 859 28.08 -13.14 -58.17
N CYS A 860 28.84 -13.72 -57.21
CA CYS A 860 29.63 -12.91 -56.26
C CYS A 860 30.83 -12.27 -56.99
N THR A 861 31.34 -11.18 -56.47
CA THR A 861 32.45 -10.42 -57.04
C THR A 861 33.62 -11.33 -57.45
N LYS A 862 33.97 -12.33 -56.61
CA LYS A 862 35.02 -13.30 -56.88
C LYS A 862 34.74 -14.18 -58.11
N CYS A 863 33.51 -14.75 -58.22
CA CYS A 863 33.16 -15.58 -59.38
C CYS A 863 32.93 -14.75 -60.61
N HIS A 864 32.53 -13.51 -60.50
CA HIS A 864 32.39 -12.55 -61.59
C HIS A 864 33.78 -12.19 -62.14
N ASP A 865 34.76 -11.88 -61.28
CA ASP A 865 36.15 -11.63 -61.68
C ASP A 865 36.83 -12.89 -62.28
N ASP A 866 36.54 -14.07 -61.72
CA ASP A 866 37.06 -15.34 -62.27
C ASP A 866 36.49 -15.60 -63.68
N HIS A 867 35.22 -15.23 -63.91
CA HIS A 867 34.62 -15.36 -65.27
C HIS A 867 35.24 -14.40 -66.24
N HIS A 868 35.38 -13.09 -65.93
CA HIS A 868 36.03 -12.09 -66.78
C HIS A 868 37.53 -12.41 -66.95
N GLY A 869 38.14 -13.06 -66.00
CA GLY A 869 39.54 -13.51 -66.08
C GLY A 869 39.79 -14.83 -66.82
N GLY A 870 38.73 -15.46 -67.34
CA GLY A 870 38.79 -16.72 -68.08
C GLY A 870 39.07 -17.97 -67.20
N ARG A 871 39.10 -17.81 -65.88
CA ARG A 871 39.29 -18.93 -64.92
C ARG A 871 37.99 -19.66 -64.53
N LEU A 872 36.87 -19.11 -65.00
CA LEU A 872 35.55 -19.65 -64.88
C LEU A 872 34.81 -19.45 -66.22
N ILE A 873 34.29 -20.49 -66.79
CA ILE A 873 33.49 -20.41 -68.02
C ILE A 873 32.04 -20.76 -67.65
N ILE A 874 31.08 -19.86 -67.96
CA ILE A 874 29.67 -20.05 -67.75
C ILE A 874 29.06 -20.46 -69.09
N GLU A 875 28.53 -21.67 -69.19
CA GLU A 875 27.97 -22.23 -70.44
C GLU A 875 26.49 -21.88 -70.61
N GLY A 876 25.79 -21.53 -69.55
CA GLY A 876 24.39 -21.21 -69.57
C GLY A 876 23.52 -22.12 -68.71
N TRP A 877 22.21 -21.89 -68.77
CA TRP A 877 21.26 -22.66 -68.01
C TRP A 877 20.86 -23.95 -68.75
N LYS A 878 20.91 -25.12 -68.05
CA LYS A 878 20.44 -26.40 -68.59
C LYS A 878 19.24 -26.92 -67.81
N GLU A 879 18.23 -27.40 -68.53
CA GLU A 879 17.07 -28.06 -67.90
C GLU A 879 17.40 -29.48 -67.54
N THR A 880 17.09 -29.89 -66.32
CA THR A 880 17.29 -31.25 -65.76
C THR A 880 16.02 -31.79 -65.14
N ALA A 881 15.97 -33.10 -64.84
CA ALA A 881 14.82 -33.74 -64.20
C ALA A 881 14.50 -33.17 -62.83
N THR A 882 15.45 -32.49 -62.18
CA THR A 882 15.31 -31.86 -60.85
C THR A 882 15.17 -30.35 -60.90
N GLY A 883 15.02 -29.77 -62.13
CA GLY A 883 14.90 -28.32 -62.36
C GLY A 883 16.08 -27.74 -63.15
N ARG A 884 16.08 -26.40 -63.25
CA ARG A 884 17.06 -25.65 -64.04
C ARG A 884 18.35 -25.47 -63.23
N ILE A 885 19.50 -25.89 -63.79
CA ILE A 885 20.82 -25.74 -63.19
C ILE A 885 21.76 -24.91 -64.08
N LEU A 886 22.64 -24.15 -63.47
CA LEU A 886 23.66 -23.37 -64.15
C LEU A 886 24.83 -24.32 -64.55
N ALA A 887 25.13 -24.43 -65.84
CA ALA A 887 26.30 -25.12 -66.35
C ALA A 887 27.50 -24.20 -66.39
N TRP A 888 28.53 -24.60 -65.70
CA TRP A 888 29.77 -23.86 -65.67
C TRP A 888 30.97 -24.82 -65.55
N ASN A 889 32.16 -24.37 -65.97
CA ASN A 889 33.38 -25.14 -65.92
C ASN A 889 34.54 -24.22 -65.46
N ARG A 890 35.49 -24.82 -64.69
CA ARG A 890 36.79 -24.21 -64.43
C ARG A 890 37.84 -24.98 -65.21
N PRO A 891 38.50 -24.31 -66.22
CA PRO A 891 39.58 -24.96 -66.92
C PRO A 891 40.63 -25.49 -65.93
N SER A 892 40.98 -26.73 -66.01
CA SER A 892 42.06 -27.31 -65.20
C SER A 892 43.38 -26.72 -65.66
N VAL A 893 44.03 -25.95 -64.78
CA VAL A 893 45.43 -25.56 -64.98
C VAL A 893 46.22 -26.81 -64.70
N VAL A 894 46.79 -27.41 -65.84
CA VAL A 894 47.75 -28.50 -65.72
C VAL A 894 49.03 -27.89 -65.14
N SER A 895 49.32 -28.15 -63.89
CA SER A 895 50.58 -27.88 -63.22
C SER A 895 51.63 -28.87 -63.74
N SER A 896 52.45 -28.45 -64.72
CA SER A 896 53.66 -29.18 -65.02
C SER A 896 54.83 -28.64 -64.11
N GLU A 897 55.36 -29.45 -63.24
CA GLU A 897 56.51 -29.09 -62.35
C GLU A 897 57.79 -28.68 -63.11
N GLY A 898 57.85 -28.86 -64.43
CA GLY A 898 59.00 -28.41 -65.31
C GLY A 898 58.95 -26.93 -65.66
N GLU A 899 57.83 -26.19 -65.61
CA GLU A 899 57.79 -24.81 -65.98
C GLU A 899 58.16 -23.85 -64.81
N ALA A 900 58.00 -24.23 -63.58
CA ALA A 900 58.38 -23.36 -62.44
C ALA A 900 59.90 -23.15 -62.31
N ASP A 901 60.72 -24.15 -62.66
CA ASP A 901 62.19 -24.03 -62.65
C ASP A 901 62.73 -23.21 -63.83
N ASN A 902 62.05 -23.26 -64.97
CA ASN A 902 62.40 -22.42 -66.14
C ASN A 902 62.04 -20.92 -65.87
N VAL A 903 60.95 -20.64 -65.20
CA VAL A 903 60.61 -19.29 -64.82
C VAL A 903 61.57 -18.72 -63.76
N LYS A 904 62.00 -19.52 -62.74
CA LYS A 904 62.96 -19.14 -61.75
C LYS A 904 64.34 -18.82 -62.42
N ALA A 905 64.86 -19.71 -63.33
CA ALA A 905 66.14 -19.52 -64.04
C ALA A 905 66.09 -18.25 -64.90
N TRP A 906 64.99 -18.01 -65.59
CA TRP A 906 64.79 -16.80 -66.40
C TRP A 906 64.76 -15.51 -65.54
N VAL A 907 64.06 -15.55 -64.33
CA VAL A 907 64.05 -14.42 -63.41
C VAL A 907 65.46 -14.08 -62.90
N VAL A 908 66.29 -15.07 -62.61
CA VAL A 908 67.70 -14.89 -62.23
C VAL A 908 68.52 -14.24 -63.36
N GLU A 909 68.27 -14.63 -64.60
CA GLU A 909 68.87 -14.04 -65.78
C GLU A 909 68.43 -12.58 -65.98
N GLN A 910 67.16 -12.25 -65.84
CA GLN A 910 66.69 -10.89 -65.99
C GLN A 910 67.22 -9.97 -64.86
N LYS A 911 67.34 -10.50 -63.61
CA LYS A 911 68.01 -9.77 -62.50
C LYS A 911 69.50 -9.51 -62.77
N SER A 912 70.27 -10.46 -63.31
CA SER A 912 71.68 -10.31 -63.65
C SER A 912 71.84 -9.21 -64.72
N ARG A 913 70.91 -8.99 -65.63
CA ARG A 913 70.82 -7.91 -66.60
C ARG A 913 70.34 -6.57 -66.04
N LYS A 914 70.14 -6.45 -64.70
CA LYS A 914 69.69 -5.25 -63.95
C LYS A 914 68.36 -4.69 -64.41
N ILE A 915 67.40 -5.55 -64.88
CA ILE A 915 66.08 -5.12 -65.27
C ILE A 915 65.26 -4.89 -64.00
N ARG A 916 64.47 -3.76 -64.02
CA ARG A 916 63.64 -3.38 -62.84
C ARG A 916 62.50 -4.36 -62.63
N VAL A 917 62.15 -4.62 -61.37
CA VAL A 917 61.11 -5.59 -60.95
C VAL A 917 59.78 -5.43 -61.69
N PRO A 918 59.20 -4.24 -61.90
CA PRO A 918 57.95 -4.05 -62.65
C PRO A 918 58.07 -4.50 -64.13
N THR A 919 59.27 -4.36 -64.71
CA THR A 919 59.53 -4.76 -66.10
C THR A 919 59.62 -6.31 -66.15
N ILE A 920 60.27 -6.95 -65.19
CA ILE A 920 60.36 -8.39 -65.10
C ILE A 920 58.93 -8.99 -64.92
N GLN A 921 58.06 -8.40 -64.10
CA GLN A 921 56.68 -8.82 -63.99
C GLN A 921 55.90 -8.78 -65.31
N ARG A 922 56.01 -7.65 -66.04
CA ARG A 922 55.36 -7.50 -67.36
C ARG A 922 55.92 -8.48 -68.38
N LEU A 923 57.22 -8.67 -68.48
CA LEU A 923 57.85 -9.57 -69.42
C LEU A 923 57.54 -11.04 -69.08
N ALA A 924 57.48 -11.42 -67.80
CA ALA A 924 57.08 -12.74 -67.36
C ALA A 924 55.62 -13.10 -67.73
N LYS A 925 54.74 -12.07 -67.61
CA LYS A 925 53.34 -12.21 -68.03
C LYS A 925 53.21 -12.38 -69.57
N GLN A 926 53.98 -11.67 -70.33
CA GLN A 926 54.00 -11.75 -71.80
C GLN A 926 54.58 -13.07 -72.30
N GLN A 927 55.71 -13.58 -71.73
CA GLN A 927 56.42 -14.74 -72.21
C GLN A 927 55.92 -16.08 -71.67
N PHE A 928 55.50 -16.14 -70.41
CA PHE A 928 55.07 -17.36 -69.71
C PHE A 928 53.62 -17.36 -69.27
N GLY A 929 52.86 -16.22 -69.44
CA GLY A 929 51.48 -16.08 -68.95
C GLY A 929 51.33 -16.05 -67.43
N VAL A 930 52.43 -15.87 -66.65
CA VAL A 930 52.49 -15.98 -65.23
C VAL A 930 52.67 -14.62 -64.59
N ASP A 931 51.75 -14.26 -63.62
CA ASP A 931 51.86 -13.06 -62.79
C ASP A 931 52.80 -13.32 -61.62
N LEU A 932 54.04 -12.84 -61.71
CA LEU A 932 55.02 -12.97 -60.63
C LEU A 932 54.84 -11.88 -59.58
N THR A 933 54.82 -12.25 -58.29
CA THR A 933 54.77 -11.28 -57.21
C THR A 933 56.13 -10.61 -57.03
N VAL A 934 56.19 -9.34 -56.61
CA VAL A 934 57.37 -8.60 -56.22
C VAL A 934 58.23 -9.39 -55.23
N GLN A 935 57.62 -10.14 -54.31
CA GLN A 935 58.25 -10.93 -53.28
C GLN A 935 58.94 -12.17 -53.87
N PHE A 936 58.26 -12.84 -54.80
CA PHE A 936 58.86 -13.95 -55.54
C PHE A 936 60.10 -13.51 -56.32
N ILE A 937 60.00 -12.43 -57.09
CA ILE A 937 61.11 -11.91 -57.89
C ILE A 937 62.33 -11.51 -57.00
N LYS A 938 62.07 -11.00 -55.80
CA LYS A 938 63.11 -10.65 -54.86
C LYS A 938 63.75 -11.89 -54.18
N SER A 939 63.07 -12.95 -54.02
CA SER A 939 63.51 -14.19 -53.35
C SER A 939 64.28 -15.12 -54.24
N VAL A 940 64.08 -15.08 -55.55
CA VAL A 940 64.86 -15.76 -56.58
C VAL A 940 66.00 -14.88 -57.08
#